data_04cae10feb4732d18d9320609a479541
#
_entry.id   04cae10feb4732d18d9320609a479541
#
_cell.length_a   1.000
_cell.length_b   1.000
_cell.length_c   1.000
_cell.angle_alpha   90.00
_cell.angle_beta   90.00
_cell.angle_gamma   90.00
#
_symmetry.space_group_name_H-M   'P 1'
#
loop_
_entity.id
_entity.type
_entity.pdbx_description
1 polymer ?
#
loop_
_entity_poly.entity_id
_entity_poly.type
_entity_poly.pdbx_seq_one_letter_code
_entity_poly.pdbx_strand_id
1 'polypeptide(L)'
;MRTNHGQKHRWRVSLVHRSLRESLWVWNQFGRRLSKKPVYPIARFSEITASAIWHAVNNLGRLDRRVVDAVECRSELDLRIGAAFTRLQTLHLRSNFANVFREFKDIVSYGSCQFPTLGFVVERYKAIEQFVVEQFWKLVVRERRAGVDVIFEWDRVRLFDRDVVQVLLDDCEEAREAHVTSVKQRPKSKWRPTALDTIELEKLAVRKLHMSAKDAMAVAEKLYSKGFISYPRTETNKFPSNLDLNPLIEQQVANAEWGEFAQEVLNRGANPRNGTKSDEAHPPIHPLKFALPSELVGYEWSIYELVVRHFLACVSIDARGQETKVQIKMGDESFTATGLVVEELGYLKVYKYEKWGDKTLPQYREGEVLHNCAVTMSEGHTQPPPLLSEADLIALMDKYGIGTDATHAEHIETIKQRRYAALNAEKRFVPGYLGLALVDGYDRMGYAMSKPHMRADLESQLKLICLGQRTKEEVLAEQIARYRRIFEQTEMKVTMLSNAFREYLNTCQQRGAQDGPQNPFAIATSNTDDDHGDAPPPQPPRRRGGAISVGSRGATGRKTRGGSTSARGRGRSRGQAAFSEPEEASTSMRDVELLNQLSIINTGNPPRRTRGNGSKEAATTANAGTSSGAKLCFCGESAMRLQVKKEGPNHGRWFWTCKKPRTDPAKCKFFSWDGAVNT
;
A
#
# COMPACT_ATOMS: atom_id res chain seq x y z
N MET A 1 51.21 -23.61 -30.92
CA MET A 1 50.28 -24.09 -31.95
C MET A 1 49.42 -22.92 -32.43
N ARG A 2 49.45 -22.62 -33.69
CA ARG A 2 48.78 -21.51 -34.35
C ARG A 2 47.28 -21.79 -34.46
N THR A 3 46.43 -20.89 -33.99
CA THR A 3 45.00 -20.95 -34.28
C THR A 3 44.57 -19.77 -35.10
N ASN A 4 43.72 -20.06 -36.04
CA ASN A 4 43.26 -19.30 -37.17
C ASN A 4 42.50 -17.99 -36.79
N HIS A 5 42.60 -17.06 -37.72
CA HIS A 5 41.83 -15.81 -37.78
C HIS A 5 40.33 -16.08 -37.82
N GLY A 6 39.60 -15.57 -36.82
CA GLY A 6 38.16 -15.42 -36.80
C GLY A 6 37.81 -14.02 -36.33
N GLN A 7 36.99 -13.35 -37.08
CA GLN A 7 36.55 -11.95 -36.97
C GLN A 7 36.32 -11.48 -35.54
N LYS A 8 37.05 -10.45 -35.10
CA LYS A 8 36.83 -9.72 -33.87
C LYS A 8 35.52 -8.89 -33.98
N HIS A 9 34.39 -9.48 -33.62
CA HIS A 9 33.21 -8.70 -33.28
C HIS A 9 33.44 -8.02 -31.93
N ARG A 10 33.74 -6.73 -31.99
CA ARG A 10 33.93 -5.86 -30.84
C ARG A 10 32.55 -5.59 -30.23
N TRP A 11 32.13 -6.45 -29.29
CA TRP A 11 30.93 -6.22 -28.49
C TRP A 11 31.19 -5.01 -27.60
N ARG A 12 30.58 -3.86 -27.90
CA ARG A 12 30.41 -2.78 -26.91
C ARG A 12 29.27 -3.22 -26.02
N VAL A 13 29.58 -3.84 -24.89
CA VAL A 13 28.67 -3.92 -23.77
C VAL A 13 28.62 -2.54 -23.16
N SER A 14 27.68 -1.72 -23.56
CA SER A 14 27.29 -0.55 -22.80
C SER A 14 26.50 -1.11 -21.62
N LEU A 15 27.14 -1.10 -20.45
CA LEU A 15 26.42 -1.23 -19.17
C LEU A 15 25.50 -0.01 -19.08
N VAL A 16 24.28 -0.15 -19.59
CA VAL A 16 23.26 0.88 -19.54
C VAL A 16 22.60 0.83 -18.19
N HIS A 17 23.25 1.47 -17.24
CA HIS A 17 22.64 1.82 -15.96
C HIS A 17 21.77 3.11 -16.08
N ARG A 18 21.51 3.57 -17.29
CA ARG A 18 20.63 4.70 -17.59
C ARG A 18 19.56 4.23 -18.58
N SER A 19 18.36 4.22 -18.08
CA SER A 19 17.06 4.12 -18.74
C SER A 19 17.00 3.46 -20.12
N LEU A 20 16.25 2.40 -20.24
CA LEU A 20 15.80 1.81 -21.54
C LEU A 20 15.14 2.85 -22.45
N ARG A 21 14.80 4.04 -21.95
CA ARG A 21 14.31 5.16 -22.72
C ARG A 21 15.37 5.69 -23.68
N GLU A 22 16.63 5.79 -23.25
CA GLU A 22 17.74 6.13 -24.15
C GLU A 22 17.96 5.00 -25.17
N SER A 23 17.82 3.76 -24.79
CA SER A 23 17.91 2.63 -25.70
C SER A 23 16.73 2.57 -26.68
N LEU A 24 15.51 2.89 -26.25
CA LEU A 24 14.31 2.99 -27.10
C LEU A 24 14.33 4.27 -27.95
N TRP A 25 14.81 5.41 -27.39
CA TRP A 25 14.97 6.64 -28.16
C TRP A 25 16.08 6.52 -29.21
N VAL A 26 17.19 5.92 -28.86
CA VAL A 26 18.28 5.57 -29.79
C VAL A 26 17.74 4.59 -30.84
N TRP A 27 16.93 3.60 -30.45
CA TRP A 27 16.31 2.68 -31.42
C TRP A 27 15.27 3.37 -32.31
N ASN A 28 14.41 4.26 -31.79
CA ASN A 28 13.44 5.01 -32.60
C ASN A 28 14.11 6.06 -33.52
N GLN A 29 15.15 6.73 -33.07
CA GLN A 29 15.88 7.72 -33.88
C GLN A 29 16.81 7.05 -34.89
N PHE A 30 17.52 6.00 -34.53
CA PHE A 30 18.45 5.29 -35.40
C PHE A 30 17.82 4.12 -36.15
N GLY A 31 16.84 3.44 -35.58
CA GLY A 31 16.15 2.32 -36.21
C GLY A 31 15.29 2.72 -37.40
N ARG A 32 14.65 3.90 -37.38
CA ARG A 32 13.89 4.43 -38.52
C ARG A 32 14.79 4.86 -39.70
N ARG A 33 16.04 5.22 -39.44
CA ARG A 33 17.01 5.58 -40.50
C ARG A 33 17.81 4.39 -41.02
N LEU A 34 17.75 3.22 -40.34
CA LEU A 34 18.56 2.05 -40.65
C LEU A 34 17.65 0.82 -40.85
N SER A 35 16.71 0.88 -41.80
CA SER A 35 15.70 -0.15 -42.09
C SER A 35 16.23 -1.52 -42.50
N LYS A 36 17.49 -1.85 -42.29
CA LYS A 36 18.13 -3.14 -42.63
C LYS A 36 19.06 -3.71 -41.56
N LYS A 37 18.97 -3.29 -40.26
CA LYS A 37 19.82 -3.86 -39.21
C LYS A 37 19.08 -4.78 -38.23
N PRO A 38 19.76 -5.84 -37.74
CA PRO A 38 19.14 -6.88 -36.93
C PRO A 38 18.61 -6.33 -35.59
N VAL A 39 17.49 -6.91 -35.15
CA VAL A 39 16.91 -6.72 -33.83
C VAL A 39 17.99 -7.06 -32.78
N TYR A 40 18.41 -6.10 -31.97
CA TYR A 40 19.40 -6.35 -30.92
C TYR A 40 18.79 -7.23 -29.82
N PRO A 41 19.46 -8.34 -29.49
CA PRO A 41 19.02 -9.18 -28.38
C PRO A 41 19.28 -8.52 -27.03
N ILE A 42 18.45 -8.86 -26.03
CA ILE A 42 18.47 -8.25 -24.69
C ILE A 42 18.85 -9.32 -23.67
N ALA A 43 19.83 -9.01 -22.83
CA ALA A 43 20.14 -9.78 -21.62
C ALA A 43 19.25 -9.27 -20.48
N ARG A 44 18.42 -10.13 -19.88
CA ARG A 44 17.57 -9.81 -18.73
C ARG A 44 18.06 -10.55 -17.50
N PHE A 45 18.25 -9.83 -16.38
CA PHE A 45 18.63 -10.39 -15.10
C PHE A 45 18.03 -9.59 -13.95
N SER A 46 17.70 -10.27 -12.86
CA SER A 46 17.10 -9.68 -11.64
C SER A 46 18.10 -9.55 -10.50
N GLU A 47 19.35 -9.97 -10.73
CA GLU A 47 20.41 -10.02 -9.75
C GLU A 47 21.72 -9.52 -10.36
N ILE A 48 22.48 -8.71 -9.61
CA ILE A 48 23.82 -8.28 -10.02
C ILE A 48 24.84 -9.28 -9.46
N THR A 49 24.75 -10.51 -9.95
CA THR A 49 25.72 -11.58 -9.68
C THR A 49 26.42 -12.01 -10.99
N ALA A 50 27.66 -12.49 -10.90
CA ALA A 50 28.39 -12.96 -12.08
C ALA A 50 27.63 -14.09 -12.80
N SER A 51 27.05 -15.01 -12.04
CA SER A 51 26.28 -16.15 -12.57
C SER A 51 25.04 -15.69 -13.33
N ALA A 52 24.20 -14.81 -12.74
CA ALA A 52 23.00 -14.31 -13.37
C ALA A 52 23.29 -13.51 -14.64
N ILE A 53 24.34 -12.66 -14.60
CA ILE A 53 24.76 -11.89 -15.79
C ILE A 53 25.26 -12.83 -16.89
N TRP A 54 26.09 -13.85 -16.59
CA TRP A 54 26.54 -14.82 -17.57
C TRP A 54 25.40 -15.64 -18.14
N HIS A 55 24.46 -16.06 -17.30
CA HIS A 55 23.27 -16.76 -17.76
C HIS A 55 22.44 -15.89 -18.74
N ALA A 56 22.19 -14.64 -18.40
CA ALA A 56 21.43 -13.71 -19.23
C ALA A 56 22.13 -13.38 -20.56
N VAL A 57 23.47 -13.26 -20.57
CA VAL A 57 24.25 -13.04 -21.79
C VAL A 57 24.20 -14.25 -22.72
N ASN A 58 24.17 -15.45 -22.16
CA ASN A 58 24.09 -16.69 -22.94
C ASN A 58 22.64 -17.00 -23.39
N ASN A 59 21.64 -16.41 -22.76
CA ASN A 59 20.21 -16.61 -23.05
C ASN A 59 19.54 -15.29 -23.42
N LEU A 60 19.97 -14.69 -24.53
CA LEU A 60 19.46 -13.40 -24.99
C LEU A 60 18.01 -13.50 -25.50
N GLY A 61 17.14 -12.63 -24.99
CA GLY A 61 15.75 -12.50 -25.40
C GLY A 61 15.55 -11.51 -26.56
N ARG A 62 14.33 -11.42 -27.04
CA ARG A 62 13.87 -10.42 -28.01
C ARG A 62 12.80 -9.53 -27.39
N LEU A 63 12.71 -8.27 -27.84
CA LEU A 63 11.61 -7.39 -27.47
C LEU A 63 10.29 -7.90 -28.05
N ASP A 64 9.26 -7.96 -27.23
CA ASP A 64 7.88 -8.16 -27.71
C ASP A 64 7.32 -6.79 -28.18
N ARG A 65 6.93 -6.71 -29.44
CA ARG A 65 6.42 -5.48 -30.06
C ARG A 65 5.16 -4.98 -29.35
N ARG A 66 4.29 -5.86 -28.88
CA ARG A 66 3.05 -5.51 -28.20
C ARG A 66 3.32 -4.80 -26.87
N VAL A 67 4.35 -5.25 -26.15
CA VAL A 67 4.80 -4.61 -24.93
C VAL A 67 5.33 -3.20 -25.19
N VAL A 68 6.14 -3.04 -26.25
CA VAL A 68 6.62 -1.75 -26.70
C VAL A 68 5.46 -0.81 -27.02
N ASP A 69 4.47 -1.30 -27.78
CA ASP A 69 3.28 -0.55 -28.19
C ASP A 69 2.44 -0.11 -26.97
N ALA A 70 2.31 -0.96 -25.94
CA ALA A 70 1.62 -0.62 -24.71
C ALA A 70 2.34 0.50 -23.93
N VAL A 71 3.67 0.42 -23.78
CA VAL A 71 4.47 1.45 -23.11
C VAL A 71 4.46 2.76 -23.88
N GLU A 72 4.58 2.74 -25.20
CA GLU A 72 4.47 3.92 -26.02
C GLU A 72 3.07 4.55 -25.93
N CYS A 73 2.01 3.74 -25.92
CA CYS A 73 0.64 4.18 -25.71
C CYS A 73 0.48 4.92 -24.37
N ARG A 74 0.95 4.30 -23.27
CA ARG A 74 0.92 4.91 -21.94
C ARG A 74 1.67 6.23 -21.89
N SER A 75 2.92 6.24 -22.36
CA SER A 75 3.77 7.43 -22.33
C SER A 75 3.16 8.58 -23.13
N GLU A 76 2.57 8.30 -24.29
CA GLU A 76 1.91 9.29 -25.13
C GLU A 76 0.64 9.85 -24.47
N LEU A 77 -0.19 9.00 -23.87
CA LEU A 77 -1.40 9.40 -23.15
C LEU A 77 -1.06 10.24 -21.92
N ASP A 78 -0.15 9.78 -21.07
CA ASP A 78 0.24 10.49 -19.85
C ASP A 78 0.82 11.88 -20.20
N LEU A 79 1.64 11.99 -21.26
CA LEU A 79 2.18 13.26 -21.72
C LEU A 79 1.10 14.21 -22.25
N ARG A 80 0.24 13.75 -23.15
CA ARG A 80 -0.80 14.59 -23.77
C ARG A 80 -1.82 15.07 -22.77
N ILE A 81 -2.35 14.16 -21.95
CA ILE A 81 -3.35 14.45 -20.92
C ILE A 81 -2.72 15.35 -19.84
N GLY A 82 -1.54 14.96 -19.35
CA GLY A 82 -0.81 15.74 -18.34
C GLY A 82 -0.54 17.17 -18.80
N ALA A 83 -0.04 17.36 -20.01
CA ALA A 83 0.25 18.69 -20.57
C ALA A 83 -1.01 19.54 -20.73
N ALA A 84 -2.11 18.98 -21.29
CA ALA A 84 -3.35 19.69 -21.54
C ALA A 84 -3.97 20.22 -20.23
N PHE A 85 -4.23 19.32 -19.26
CA PHE A 85 -4.86 19.73 -17.99
C PHE A 85 -3.93 20.59 -17.13
N THR A 86 -2.62 20.30 -17.09
CA THR A 86 -1.65 21.15 -16.38
C THR A 86 -1.67 22.58 -16.92
N ARG A 87 -1.66 22.74 -18.26
CA ARG A 87 -1.69 24.05 -18.89
C ARG A 87 -2.99 24.80 -18.58
N LEU A 88 -4.15 24.14 -18.75
CA LEU A 88 -5.47 24.72 -18.50
C LEU A 88 -5.56 25.25 -17.06
N GLN A 89 -5.38 24.40 -16.08
CA GLN A 89 -5.55 24.77 -14.67
C GLN A 89 -4.48 25.76 -14.19
N THR A 90 -3.22 25.64 -14.67
CA THR A 90 -2.16 26.59 -14.30
C THR A 90 -2.45 27.98 -14.84
N LEU A 91 -2.78 28.12 -16.12
CA LEU A 91 -3.06 29.42 -16.73
C LEU A 91 -4.31 30.06 -16.11
N HIS A 92 -5.37 29.27 -15.91
CA HIS A 92 -6.61 29.76 -15.33
C HIS A 92 -6.43 30.24 -13.88
N LEU A 93 -5.77 29.46 -13.02
CA LEU A 93 -5.53 29.88 -11.65
C LEU A 93 -4.56 31.06 -11.54
N ARG A 94 -3.53 31.13 -12.38
CA ARG A 94 -2.61 32.27 -12.41
C ARG A 94 -3.30 33.55 -12.84
N SER A 95 -4.18 33.53 -13.85
CA SER A 95 -4.89 34.71 -14.30
C SER A 95 -5.87 35.24 -13.25
N ASN A 96 -6.50 34.36 -12.46
CA ASN A 96 -7.49 34.74 -11.45
C ASN A 96 -6.87 35.04 -10.07
N PHE A 97 -5.64 34.55 -9.78
CA PHE A 97 -4.98 34.64 -8.47
C PHE A 97 -3.51 35.03 -8.60
N ALA A 98 -3.19 36.05 -9.40
CA ALA A 98 -1.83 36.51 -9.66
C ALA A 98 -1.03 36.82 -8.39
N ASN A 99 -1.71 37.30 -7.32
CA ASN A 99 -1.09 37.61 -6.04
C ASN A 99 -0.58 36.37 -5.30
N VAL A 100 -1.19 35.20 -5.55
CA VAL A 100 -0.87 33.92 -4.94
C VAL A 100 0.22 33.21 -5.73
N PHE A 101 0.08 33.18 -7.05
CA PHE A 101 1.02 32.54 -7.97
C PHE A 101 2.03 33.55 -8.53
N ARG A 102 2.88 34.11 -7.65
CA ARG A 102 3.84 35.19 -8.00
C ARG A 102 5.03 34.72 -8.82
N GLU A 103 5.45 33.47 -8.62
CA GLU A 103 6.61 32.92 -9.30
C GLU A 103 6.20 32.16 -10.57
N PHE A 104 6.97 32.36 -11.65
CA PHE A 104 6.75 31.62 -12.90
C PHE A 104 6.89 30.11 -12.75
N LYS A 105 7.56 29.68 -11.68
CA LYS A 105 7.77 28.24 -11.35
C LYS A 105 6.56 27.56 -10.71
N ASP A 106 5.54 28.29 -10.28
CA ASP A 106 4.36 27.71 -9.63
C ASP A 106 3.45 27.04 -10.66
N ILE A 107 3.76 25.78 -10.98
CA ILE A 107 2.97 24.97 -11.90
C ILE A 107 1.96 24.14 -11.09
N VAL A 108 0.69 24.31 -11.43
CA VAL A 108 -0.39 23.45 -10.91
C VAL A 108 -0.51 22.24 -11.84
N SER A 109 0.23 21.16 -11.54
CA SER A 109 0.32 19.99 -12.41
C SER A 109 -0.86 19.05 -12.24
N TYR A 110 -1.27 18.43 -13.33
CA TYR A 110 -2.17 17.29 -13.39
C TYR A 110 -1.37 16.04 -13.76
N GLY A 111 -1.72 14.90 -13.15
CA GLY A 111 -1.21 13.60 -13.54
C GLY A 111 -2.28 12.53 -13.27
N SER A 112 -2.42 11.59 -14.20
CA SER A 112 -3.44 10.55 -14.17
C SER A 112 -3.36 9.61 -12.95
N CYS A 113 -2.17 9.49 -12.32
CA CYS A 113 -1.96 8.79 -11.06
C CYS A 113 -1.94 9.74 -9.85
N GLN A 114 -1.40 10.96 -10.01
CA GLN A 114 -1.30 11.94 -8.92
C GLN A 114 -2.67 12.37 -8.37
N PHE A 115 -3.64 12.58 -9.27
CA PHE A 115 -4.97 13.04 -8.87
C PHE A 115 -5.73 12.00 -8.05
N PRO A 116 -5.81 10.72 -8.42
CA PRO A 116 -6.38 9.69 -7.54
C PRO A 116 -5.64 9.52 -6.22
N THR A 117 -4.29 9.65 -6.21
CA THR A 117 -3.50 9.61 -4.97
C THR A 117 -3.89 10.76 -4.03
N LEU A 118 -4.04 11.99 -4.57
CA LEU A 118 -4.55 13.14 -3.82
C LEU A 118 -6.01 12.92 -3.39
N GLY A 119 -6.82 12.33 -4.25
CA GLY A 119 -8.23 12.03 -4.00
C GLY A 119 -8.42 11.19 -2.73
N PHE A 120 -7.62 10.15 -2.51
CA PHE A 120 -7.69 9.35 -1.27
C PHE A 120 -7.42 10.17 -0.01
N VAL A 121 -6.46 11.10 -0.07
CA VAL A 121 -6.14 11.97 1.06
C VAL A 121 -7.28 12.92 1.35
N VAL A 122 -7.84 13.56 0.32
CA VAL A 122 -8.97 14.50 0.45
C VAL A 122 -10.24 13.79 0.93
N GLU A 123 -10.55 12.61 0.40
CA GLU A 123 -11.71 11.83 0.85
C GLU A 123 -11.62 11.44 2.31
N ARG A 124 -10.45 11.01 2.76
CA ARG A 124 -10.24 10.68 4.17
C ARG A 124 -10.41 11.90 5.06
N TYR A 125 -9.84 13.04 4.65
CA TYR A 125 -9.96 14.29 5.38
C TYR A 125 -11.42 14.73 5.49
N LYS A 126 -12.17 14.73 4.38
CA LYS A 126 -13.60 15.07 4.38
C LYS A 126 -14.44 14.10 5.22
N ALA A 127 -14.11 12.80 5.18
CA ALA A 127 -14.81 11.80 6.00
C ALA A 127 -14.60 12.06 7.50
N ILE A 128 -13.46 12.64 7.90
CA ILE A 128 -13.21 13.06 9.28
C ILE A 128 -13.99 14.33 9.61
N GLU A 129 -13.92 15.36 8.76
CA GLU A 129 -14.64 16.63 8.94
C GLU A 129 -16.18 16.46 9.00
N GLN A 130 -16.69 15.47 8.28
CA GLN A 130 -18.13 15.19 8.21
C GLN A 130 -18.58 14.12 9.21
N PHE A 131 -17.65 13.61 10.03
CA PHE A 131 -17.99 12.57 10.98
C PHE A 131 -18.82 13.13 12.13
N VAL A 132 -19.94 12.47 12.38
CA VAL A 132 -20.79 12.78 13.53
C VAL A 132 -20.44 11.84 14.68
N VAL A 133 -19.98 12.41 15.77
CA VAL A 133 -19.65 11.65 16.98
C VAL A 133 -20.96 11.24 17.67
N GLU A 134 -21.13 9.93 17.91
CA GLU A 134 -22.26 9.38 18.64
C GLU A 134 -21.78 8.75 19.94
N GLN A 135 -22.49 9.00 21.01
CA GLN A 135 -22.27 8.40 22.32
C GLN A 135 -22.84 6.98 22.34
N PHE A 136 -22.15 6.06 22.98
CA PHE A 136 -22.61 4.69 23.18
C PHE A 136 -22.27 4.17 24.56
N TRP A 137 -22.99 3.13 24.98
CA TRP A 137 -22.78 2.42 26.24
C TRP A 137 -22.58 0.94 25.99
N LYS A 138 -21.77 0.32 26.83
CA LYS A 138 -21.54 -1.13 26.83
C LYS A 138 -21.44 -1.65 28.24
N LEU A 139 -21.83 -2.91 28.45
CA LEU A 139 -21.63 -3.62 29.68
C LEU A 139 -20.28 -4.36 29.65
N VAL A 140 -19.64 -4.42 30.81
CA VAL A 140 -18.38 -5.16 31.01
C VAL A 140 -18.50 -5.91 32.33
N VAL A 141 -18.25 -7.23 32.29
CA VAL A 141 -18.18 -8.05 33.49
C VAL A 141 -16.71 -8.29 33.85
N ARG A 142 -16.36 -8.04 35.09
CA ARG A 142 -15.03 -8.31 35.65
C ARG A 142 -15.09 -9.36 36.69
N GLU A 143 -14.22 -10.35 36.63
CA GLU A 143 -14.02 -11.38 37.64
C GLU A 143 -12.55 -11.44 38.03
N ARG A 144 -12.29 -11.52 39.33
CA ARG A 144 -10.94 -11.75 39.83
C ARG A 144 -10.77 -13.18 40.26
N ARG A 145 -9.98 -13.94 39.52
CA ARG A 145 -9.73 -15.37 39.77
C ARG A 145 -8.24 -15.70 39.78
N ALA A 146 -7.78 -16.42 40.81
CA ALA A 146 -6.37 -16.81 40.96
C ALA A 146 -5.39 -15.63 40.84
N GLY A 147 -5.77 -14.43 41.30
CA GLY A 147 -4.95 -13.23 41.21
C GLY A 147 -4.95 -12.52 39.83
N VAL A 148 -5.71 -13.06 38.87
CA VAL A 148 -5.86 -12.49 37.51
C VAL A 148 -7.21 -11.81 37.39
N ASP A 149 -7.21 -10.56 36.90
CA ASP A 149 -8.43 -9.83 36.56
C ASP A 149 -8.87 -10.21 35.13
N VAL A 150 -9.98 -10.94 35.04
CA VAL A 150 -10.56 -11.36 33.76
C VAL A 150 -11.68 -10.41 33.37
N ILE A 151 -11.61 -9.90 32.16
CA ILE A 151 -12.61 -9.00 31.57
C ILE A 151 -13.40 -9.79 30.55
N PHE A 152 -14.72 -9.87 30.76
CA PHE A 152 -15.67 -10.43 29.81
C PHE A 152 -16.34 -9.29 29.07
N GLU A 153 -16.12 -9.23 27.76
CA GLU A 153 -16.71 -8.22 26.87
C GLU A 153 -18.13 -8.64 26.49
N TRP A 154 -19.02 -7.67 26.42
CA TRP A 154 -20.43 -7.87 26.10
C TRP A 154 -20.63 -8.36 24.66
N ASP A 155 -21.43 -9.40 24.45
CA ASP A 155 -21.62 -9.99 23.11
C ASP A 155 -22.42 -9.05 22.17
N ARG A 156 -23.23 -8.10 22.68
CA ARG A 156 -23.88 -7.06 21.89
C ARG A 156 -22.91 -5.96 21.47
N VAL A 157 -21.68 -5.94 21.97
CA VAL A 157 -20.63 -4.97 21.72
C VAL A 157 -20.94 -3.59 22.32
N ARG A 158 -22.01 -2.92 21.92
CA ARG A 158 -22.45 -1.60 22.39
C ARG A 158 -23.88 -1.28 21.92
N LEU A 159 -24.53 -0.38 22.64
CA LEU A 159 -25.81 0.23 22.23
C LEU A 159 -25.71 1.76 22.35
N PHE A 160 -26.56 2.47 21.60
CA PHE A 160 -26.58 3.92 21.52
C PHE A 160 -27.71 4.57 22.37
N ASP A 161 -28.40 3.76 23.17
CA ASP A 161 -29.45 4.19 24.08
C ASP A 161 -29.03 3.83 25.52
N ARG A 162 -28.82 4.85 26.36
CA ARG A 162 -28.36 4.69 27.74
C ARG A 162 -29.40 3.99 28.62
N ASP A 163 -30.67 4.37 28.45
CA ASP A 163 -31.73 3.87 29.32
C ASP A 163 -31.97 2.38 29.10
N VAL A 164 -31.88 1.95 27.84
CA VAL A 164 -31.92 0.51 27.48
C VAL A 164 -30.75 -0.22 28.11
N VAL A 165 -29.52 0.32 28.07
CA VAL A 165 -28.34 -0.32 28.69
C VAL A 165 -28.48 -0.34 30.21
N GLN A 166 -29.11 0.68 30.83
CA GLN A 166 -29.34 0.70 32.27
C GLN A 166 -30.28 -0.43 32.70
N VAL A 167 -31.39 -0.65 31.99
CA VAL A 167 -32.30 -1.77 32.26
C VAL A 167 -31.59 -3.11 32.16
N LEU A 168 -30.72 -3.30 31.16
CA LEU A 168 -29.92 -4.53 31.02
C LEU A 168 -28.84 -4.67 32.10
N LEU A 169 -28.31 -3.55 32.60
CA LEU A 169 -27.42 -3.55 33.75
C LEU A 169 -28.15 -3.99 35.01
N ASP A 170 -29.34 -3.42 35.28
CA ASP A 170 -30.14 -3.70 36.44
C ASP A 170 -30.53 -5.21 36.48
N ASP A 171 -30.89 -5.82 35.33
CA ASP A 171 -31.16 -7.25 35.16
C ASP A 171 -29.91 -8.10 35.51
N CYS A 172 -28.74 -7.68 35.06
CA CYS A 172 -27.48 -8.32 35.40
C CYS A 172 -27.15 -8.22 36.91
N GLU A 173 -27.39 -7.05 37.52
CA GLU A 173 -27.13 -6.82 38.94
C GLU A 173 -28.10 -7.63 39.82
N GLU A 174 -29.37 -7.75 39.42
CA GLU A 174 -30.37 -8.61 40.12
C GLU A 174 -29.96 -10.06 40.09
N ALA A 175 -29.39 -10.54 38.99
CA ALA A 175 -28.93 -11.95 38.86
C ALA A 175 -27.77 -12.29 39.80
N ARG A 176 -26.94 -11.31 40.20
CA ARG A 176 -25.78 -11.38 41.11
C ARG A 176 -24.69 -12.38 40.74
N GLU A 177 -24.99 -13.37 39.97
CA GLU A 177 -24.13 -14.52 39.61
C GLU A 177 -24.05 -14.60 38.07
N ALA A 178 -22.92 -15.04 37.58
CA ALA A 178 -22.76 -15.36 36.17
C ALA A 178 -22.55 -16.86 36.00
N HIS A 179 -23.16 -17.43 34.96
CA HIS A 179 -23.06 -18.85 34.65
C HIS A 179 -22.19 -19.05 33.42
N VAL A 180 -21.20 -19.94 33.53
CA VAL A 180 -20.37 -20.32 32.37
C VAL A 180 -21.19 -21.22 31.45
N THR A 181 -21.55 -20.66 30.28
CA THR A 181 -22.38 -21.35 29.29
C THR A 181 -21.58 -22.18 28.30
N SER A 182 -20.31 -21.78 28.04
CA SER A 182 -19.45 -22.49 27.08
C SER A 182 -17.97 -22.21 27.34
N VAL A 183 -17.15 -23.26 27.28
CA VAL A 183 -15.68 -23.16 27.28
C VAL A 183 -15.15 -23.89 26.06
N LYS A 184 -14.67 -23.12 25.07
CA LYS A 184 -14.18 -23.65 23.80
C LYS A 184 -12.70 -23.39 23.64
N GLN A 185 -11.93 -24.45 23.42
CA GLN A 185 -10.54 -24.40 23.07
C GLN A 185 -10.36 -24.77 21.60
N ARG A 186 -9.56 -24.02 20.88
CA ARG A 186 -9.26 -24.31 19.49
C ARG A 186 -7.83 -23.94 19.15
N PRO A 187 -7.16 -24.71 18.28
CA PRO A 187 -5.86 -24.34 17.78
C PRO A 187 -5.98 -23.05 16.96
N LYS A 188 -5.03 -22.16 17.16
CA LYS A 188 -4.92 -20.90 16.44
C LYS A 188 -3.51 -20.75 15.88
N SER A 189 -3.42 -20.39 14.61
CA SER A 189 -2.12 -20.10 13.97
C SER A 189 -2.01 -18.63 13.64
N LYS A 190 -0.84 -18.06 13.88
CA LYS A 190 -0.46 -16.76 13.32
C LYS A 190 0.46 -17.02 12.15
N TRP A 191 -0.03 -16.65 10.98
CA TRP A 191 0.60 -16.97 9.72
C TRP A 191 1.85 -16.11 9.50
N ARG A 192 2.94 -16.75 9.07
CA ARG A 192 4.16 -16.09 8.63
C ARG A 192 3.91 -15.18 7.43
N PRO A 193 4.76 -14.18 7.17
CA PRO A 193 4.60 -13.29 6.02
C PRO A 193 4.73 -14.06 4.70
N THR A 194 4.09 -13.55 3.65
CA THR A 194 4.35 -14.00 2.27
C THR A 194 5.69 -13.49 1.80
N ALA A 195 6.19 -14.01 0.68
CA ALA A 195 7.41 -13.51 0.08
C ALA A 195 7.29 -12.00 -0.21
N LEU A 196 8.37 -11.26 -0.01
CA LEU A 196 8.42 -9.80 0.02
C LEU A 196 8.32 -9.20 -1.40
N ASP A 197 7.28 -8.41 -1.65
CA ASP A 197 7.17 -7.53 -2.81
C ASP A 197 7.50 -6.08 -2.44
N THR A 198 7.56 -5.19 -3.44
CA THR A 198 7.89 -3.78 -3.24
C THR A 198 6.88 -3.08 -2.34
N ILE A 199 5.61 -3.36 -2.52
CA ILE A 199 4.51 -2.72 -1.77
C ILE A 199 4.61 -3.05 -0.28
N GLU A 200 4.90 -4.32 0.03
CA GLU A 200 5.07 -4.73 1.42
C GLU A 200 6.36 -4.16 2.01
N LEU A 201 7.47 -4.11 1.24
CA LEU A 201 8.70 -3.44 1.67
C LEU A 201 8.47 -1.97 2.01
N GLU A 202 7.79 -1.21 1.14
CA GLU A 202 7.46 0.20 1.37
C GLU A 202 6.61 0.37 2.64
N LYS A 203 5.55 -0.43 2.83
CA LYS A 203 4.69 -0.39 4.02
C LYS A 203 5.45 -0.74 5.30
N LEU A 204 6.30 -1.75 5.26
CA LEU A 204 7.11 -2.16 6.41
C LEU A 204 8.16 -1.09 6.75
N ALA A 205 8.80 -0.49 5.76
CA ALA A 205 9.76 0.59 5.99
C ALA A 205 9.09 1.80 6.67
N VAL A 206 7.90 2.19 6.22
CA VAL A 206 7.13 3.28 6.85
C VAL A 206 6.72 2.92 8.27
N ARG A 207 6.14 1.73 8.49
CA ARG A 207 5.56 1.34 9.78
C ARG A 207 6.59 0.93 10.83
N LYS A 208 7.70 0.32 10.41
CA LYS A 208 8.66 -0.34 11.33
C LYS A 208 10.01 0.36 11.40
N LEU A 209 10.44 0.99 10.31
CA LEU A 209 11.71 1.72 10.26
C LEU A 209 11.51 3.23 10.29
N HIS A 210 10.26 3.71 10.23
CA HIS A 210 9.89 5.13 10.23
C HIS A 210 10.55 5.94 9.12
N MET A 211 10.84 5.28 7.99
CA MET A 211 11.37 5.86 6.76
C MET A 211 10.23 6.21 5.80
N SER A 212 10.44 7.22 4.93
CA SER A 212 9.53 7.40 3.80
C SER A 212 9.68 6.25 2.80
N ALA A 213 8.63 5.92 2.07
CA ALA A 213 8.69 4.89 1.02
C ALA A 213 9.73 5.22 -0.04
N LYS A 214 9.87 6.51 -0.42
CA LYS A 214 10.87 7.00 -1.37
C LYS A 214 12.30 6.73 -0.88
N ASP A 215 12.59 7.05 0.38
CA ASP A 215 13.94 6.83 0.94
C ASP A 215 14.23 5.34 1.06
N ALA A 216 13.23 4.55 1.46
CA ALA A 216 13.36 3.10 1.55
C ALA A 216 13.68 2.48 0.18
N MET A 217 12.98 2.90 -0.88
CA MET A 217 13.26 2.43 -2.23
C MET A 217 14.64 2.87 -2.74
N ALA A 218 15.07 4.11 -2.47
CA ALA A 218 16.41 4.56 -2.84
C ALA A 218 17.52 3.74 -2.16
N VAL A 219 17.32 3.38 -0.88
CA VAL A 219 18.24 2.50 -0.13
C VAL A 219 18.21 1.07 -0.68
N ALA A 220 17.03 0.53 -0.98
CA ALA A 220 16.89 -0.81 -1.54
C ALA A 220 17.55 -0.91 -2.93
N GLU A 221 17.39 0.08 -3.81
CA GLU A 221 18.08 0.16 -5.11
C GLU A 221 19.61 0.23 -4.95
N LYS A 222 20.09 0.91 -3.92
CA LYS A 222 21.52 0.95 -3.61
C LYS A 222 22.04 -0.41 -3.14
N LEU A 223 21.28 -1.13 -2.30
CA LEU A 223 21.62 -2.49 -1.88
C LEU A 223 21.62 -3.47 -3.06
N TYR A 224 20.65 -3.37 -3.95
CA TYR A 224 20.62 -4.12 -5.21
C TYR A 224 21.85 -3.82 -6.07
N SER A 225 22.20 -2.54 -6.26
CA SER A 225 23.37 -2.14 -7.06
C SER A 225 24.69 -2.67 -6.48
N LYS A 226 24.76 -2.87 -5.16
CA LYS A 226 25.89 -3.51 -4.45
C LYS A 226 25.80 -5.06 -4.45
N GLY A 227 24.72 -5.65 -4.97
CA GLY A 227 24.51 -7.10 -5.01
C GLY A 227 24.18 -7.73 -3.67
N PHE A 228 23.61 -7.01 -2.70
CA PHE A 228 23.20 -7.57 -1.41
C PHE A 228 21.78 -8.14 -1.42
N ILE A 229 20.88 -7.58 -2.21
CA ILE A 229 19.51 -8.04 -2.38
C ILE A 229 19.18 -8.19 -3.86
N SER A 230 18.12 -8.95 -4.17
CA SER A 230 17.52 -9.04 -5.50
C SER A 230 16.87 -7.71 -5.90
N TYR A 231 16.43 -7.58 -7.15
CA TYR A 231 15.83 -6.37 -7.68
C TYR A 231 14.60 -5.95 -6.86
N PRO A 232 14.61 -4.72 -6.28
CA PRO A 232 13.61 -4.34 -5.28
C PRO A 232 12.30 -3.83 -5.86
N ARG A 233 12.17 -3.64 -7.20
CA ARG A 233 10.92 -3.29 -7.85
C ARG A 233 10.29 -4.52 -8.47
N THR A 234 9.45 -5.20 -7.71
CA THR A 234 8.73 -6.41 -8.13
C THR A 234 7.35 -6.45 -7.50
N GLU A 235 6.37 -6.87 -8.27
CA GLU A 235 5.03 -7.19 -7.75
C GLU A 235 4.92 -8.67 -7.33
N THR A 236 5.99 -9.45 -7.55
CA THR A 236 6.01 -10.88 -7.27
C THR A 236 6.14 -11.14 -5.77
N ASN A 237 5.20 -11.91 -5.22
CA ASN A 237 5.24 -12.41 -3.84
C ASN A 237 5.17 -13.94 -3.77
N LYS A 238 5.71 -14.60 -4.80
CA LYS A 238 5.78 -16.05 -4.95
C LYS A 238 7.16 -16.43 -5.47
N PHE A 239 7.88 -17.27 -4.73
CA PHE A 239 9.15 -17.81 -5.22
C PHE A 239 8.93 -18.79 -6.38
N PRO A 240 9.72 -18.70 -7.46
CA PRO A 240 9.71 -19.67 -8.52
C PRO A 240 10.10 -21.07 -7.99
N SER A 241 9.46 -22.11 -8.48
CA SER A 241 9.71 -23.50 -8.04
C SER A 241 11.12 -24.01 -8.38
N ASN A 242 11.78 -23.40 -9.35
CA ASN A 242 13.14 -23.71 -9.79
C ASN A 242 14.22 -22.94 -9.05
N LEU A 243 13.87 -22.03 -8.13
CA LEU A 243 14.84 -21.30 -7.31
C LEU A 243 15.15 -22.11 -6.06
N ASP A 244 16.41 -22.55 -5.93
CA ASP A 244 16.89 -23.19 -4.71
C ASP A 244 17.13 -22.12 -3.62
N LEU A 245 16.38 -22.22 -2.53
CA LEU A 245 16.43 -21.27 -1.42
C LEU A 245 17.48 -21.66 -0.37
N ASN A 246 17.94 -22.91 -0.34
CA ASN A 246 18.89 -23.40 0.68
C ASN A 246 20.21 -22.62 0.70
N PRO A 247 20.88 -22.36 -0.43
CA PRO A 247 22.13 -21.60 -0.45
C PRO A 247 21.96 -20.18 0.09
N LEU A 248 20.77 -19.57 -0.10
CA LEU A 248 20.47 -18.22 0.42
C LEU A 248 20.27 -18.22 1.93
N ILE A 249 19.73 -19.30 2.51
CA ILE A 249 19.56 -19.49 3.95
C ILE A 249 20.92 -19.84 4.57
N GLU A 250 21.70 -20.72 3.96
CA GLU A 250 23.04 -21.14 4.43
C GLU A 250 23.98 -19.95 4.66
N GLN A 251 23.96 -18.98 3.75
CA GLN A 251 24.75 -17.75 3.90
C GLN A 251 24.38 -16.96 5.16
N GLN A 252 23.15 -17.07 5.67
CA GLN A 252 22.69 -16.33 6.84
C GLN A 252 23.03 -17.01 8.18
N VAL A 253 23.49 -18.26 8.16
CA VAL A 253 23.87 -19.03 9.37
C VAL A 253 25.02 -18.35 10.15
N ALA A 254 25.91 -17.64 9.46
CA ALA A 254 27.03 -16.94 10.09
C ALA A 254 26.64 -15.73 10.97
N ASN A 255 25.37 -15.29 10.94
CA ASN A 255 24.93 -14.13 11.70
C ASN A 255 24.66 -14.48 13.17
N ALA A 256 25.14 -13.64 14.10
CA ALA A 256 24.97 -13.86 15.54
C ALA A 256 23.52 -13.73 16.04
N GLU A 257 22.66 -12.95 15.34
CA GLU A 257 21.28 -12.68 15.80
C GLU A 257 20.26 -13.66 15.24
N TRP A 258 20.46 -14.16 14.03
CA TRP A 258 19.48 -15.02 13.34
C TRP A 258 20.08 -16.30 12.76
N GLY A 259 21.40 -16.53 12.94
CA GLY A 259 22.07 -17.69 12.36
C GLY A 259 21.56 -19.01 12.90
N GLU A 260 21.28 -19.09 14.22
CA GLU A 260 20.69 -20.28 14.83
C GLU A 260 19.31 -20.58 14.21
N PHE A 261 18.48 -19.56 14.01
CA PHE A 261 17.19 -19.72 13.37
C PHE A 261 17.32 -20.12 11.88
N ALA A 262 18.28 -19.56 11.16
CA ALA A 262 18.57 -19.96 9.78
C ALA A 262 18.95 -21.44 9.70
N GLN A 263 19.79 -21.93 10.64
CA GLN A 263 20.14 -23.35 10.75
C GLN A 263 18.92 -24.22 11.09
N GLU A 264 18.04 -23.74 11.97
CA GLU A 264 16.78 -24.42 12.28
C GLU A 264 15.89 -24.59 11.03
N VAL A 265 15.80 -23.55 10.18
CA VAL A 265 15.06 -23.58 8.92
C VAL A 265 15.69 -24.59 7.94
N LEU A 266 17.02 -24.61 7.79
CA LEU A 266 17.72 -25.57 6.94
C LEU A 266 17.44 -27.03 7.37
N ASN A 267 17.52 -27.29 8.67
CA ASN A 267 17.30 -28.63 9.22
C ASN A 267 15.86 -29.14 8.97
N ARG A 268 14.90 -28.24 8.91
CA ARG A 268 13.48 -28.55 8.63
C ARG A 268 13.15 -28.60 7.13
N GLY A 269 13.98 -27.98 6.30
CA GLY A 269 13.72 -27.69 4.91
C GLY A 269 12.94 -26.39 4.70
N ALA A 270 13.35 -25.61 3.72
CA ALA A 270 12.73 -24.34 3.36
C ALA A 270 11.27 -24.56 2.90
N ASN A 271 10.34 -23.83 3.51
CA ASN A 271 8.91 -23.90 3.20
C ASN A 271 8.33 -22.50 2.97
N PRO A 272 8.52 -21.92 1.77
CA PRO A 272 8.10 -20.55 1.51
C PRO A 272 6.57 -20.41 1.51
N ARG A 273 6.05 -19.41 2.24
CA ARG A 273 4.66 -18.99 2.11
C ARG A 273 4.52 -18.10 0.89
N ASN A 274 4.09 -18.68 -0.20
CA ASN A 274 3.87 -17.97 -1.45
C ASN A 274 2.53 -17.23 -1.46
N GLY A 275 2.53 -16.00 -2.00
CA GLY A 275 1.33 -15.27 -2.35
C GLY A 275 0.78 -15.72 -3.71
N THR A 276 -0.03 -14.85 -4.32
CA THR A 276 -0.70 -15.14 -5.60
C THR A 276 -0.19 -14.30 -6.76
N LYS A 277 0.58 -13.24 -6.48
CA LYS A 277 1.08 -12.30 -7.49
C LYS A 277 2.41 -12.81 -8.06
N SER A 278 2.56 -12.76 -9.37
CA SER A 278 3.82 -13.02 -10.09
C SER A 278 3.85 -12.16 -11.35
N ASP A 279 4.93 -11.42 -11.51
CA ASP A 279 5.24 -10.72 -12.77
C ASP A 279 6.11 -11.57 -13.70
N GLU A 280 6.49 -12.79 -13.27
CA GLU A 280 7.38 -13.75 -13.96
C GLU A 280 8.75 -13.16 -14.39
N ALA A 281 8.96 -11.86 -14.24
CA ALA A 281 10.20 -11.18 -14.61
C ALA A 281 11.22 -11.18 -13.49
N HIS A 282 10.73 -10.97 -12.26
CA HIS A 282 11.56 -10.82 -11.09
C HIS A 282 11.05 -11.72 -9.96
N PRO A 283 11.95 -12.38 -9.20
CA PRO A 283 11.58 -13.06 -7.98
C PRO A 283 11.17 -12.04 -6.89
N PRO A 284 10.58 -12.50 -5.78
CA PRO A 284 10.41 -11.68 -4.59
C PRO A 284 11.73 -11.08 -4.11
N ILE A 285 11.67 -10.00 -3.35
CA ILE A 285 12.85 -9.38 -2.74
C ILE A 285 13.44 -10.32 -1.69
N HIS A 286 14.71 -10.68 -1.85
CA HIS A 286 15.43 -11.59 -0.96
C HIS A 286 16.92 -11.27 -0.88
N PRO A 287 17.65 -11.71 0.18
CA PRO A 287 19.08 -11.51 0.26
C PRO A 287 19.82 -12.39 -0.75
N LEU A 288 20.90 -11.86 -1.34
CA LEU A 288 21.78 -12.56 -2.29
C LEU A 288 23.11 -12.96 -1.68
N LYS A 289 23.54 -12.25 -0.63
CA LYS A 289 24.78 -12.55 0.10
C LYS A 289 24.67 -12.08 1.55
N PHE A 290 25.49 -12.67 2.40
CA PHE A 290 25.68 -12.24 3.78
C PHE A 290 26.33 -10.85 3.85
N ALA A 291 25.94 -10.08 4.85
CA ALA A 291 26.56 -8.80 5.20
C ALA A 291 26.66 -8.62 6.72
N LEU A 292 27.69 -7.91 7.14
CA LEU A 292 27.86 -7.47 8.52
C LEU A 292 27.34 -6.02 8.69
N PRO A 293 26.92 -5.63 9.91
CA PRO A 293 26.52 -4.25 10.19
C PRO A 293 27.60 -3.21 9.88
N SER A 294 28.89 -3.61 9.90
CA SER A 294 30.01 -2.76 9.56
C SER A 294 30.18 -2.48 8.05
N GLU A 295 29.58 -3.31 7.19
CA GLU A 295 29.66 -3.18 5.73
C GLU A 295 28.56 -2.27 5.16
N LEU A 296 27.46 -2.09 5.90
CA LEU A 296 26.30 -1.35 5.49
C LEU A 296 26.05 -0.17 6.42
N VAL A 297 26.05 1.05 5.87
CA VAL A 297 26.00 2.28 6.67
C VAL A 297 24.54 2.74 6.86
N GLY A 298 24.15 3.03 8.11
CA GLY A 298 22.89 3.64 8.47
C GLY A 298 21.67 2.82 8.00
N TYR A 299 20.80 3.43 7.21
CA TYR A 299 19.58 2.78 6.73
C TYR A 299 19.82 1.57 5.79
N GLU A 300 21.01 1.43 5.19
CA GLU A 300 21.32 0.25 4.38
C GLU A 300 21.25 -1.03 5.22
N TRP A 301 21.80 -1.00 6.44
CA TRP A 301 21.67 -2.12 7.36
C TRP A 301 20.22 -2.38 7.75
N SER A 302 19.45 -1.33 8.08
CA SER A 302 18.06 -1.49 8.52
C SER A 302 17.18 -2.14 7.43
N ILE A 303 17.34 -1.75 6.18
CA ILE A 303 16.60 -2.35 5.04
C ILE A 303 17.11 -3.77 4.77
N TYR A 304 18.43 -4.00 4.79
CA TYR A 304 19.00 -5.34 4.60
C TYR A 304 18.52 -6.30 5.69
N GLU A 305 18.59 -5.90 6.96
CA GLU A 305 18.09 -6.69 8.10
C GLU A 305 16.58 -7.00 7.94
N LEU A 306 15.79 -6.02 7.53
CA LEU A 306 14.35 -6.22 7.27
C LEU A 306 14.15 -7.30 6.19
N VAL A 307 14.87 -7.21 5.08
CA VAL A 307 14.78 -8.17 3.96
C VAL A 307 15.18 -9.57 4.42
N VAL A 308 16.30 -9.71 5.16
CA VAL A 308 16.77 -11.01 5.65
C VAL A 308 15.77 -11.62 6.63
N ARG A 309 15.33 -10.86 7.65
CA ARG A 309 14.39 -11.36 8.65
C ARG A 309 13.04 -11.72 8.02
N HIS A 310 12.58 -10.94 7.05
CA HIS A 310 11.36 -11.24 6.31
C HIS A 310 11.49 -12.50 5.46
N PHE A 311 12.63 -12.67 4.78
CA PHE A 311 12.94 -13.87 4.00
C PHE A 311 12.95 -15.11 4.88
N LEU A 312 13.72 -15.11 5.97
CA LEU A 312 13.79 -16.23 6.91
C LEU A 312 12.43 -16.56 7.53
N ALA A 313 11.66 -15.53 7.88
CA ALA A 313 10.30 -15.70 8.38
C ALA A 313 9.39 -16.36 7.33
N CYS A 314 9.44 -15.88 6.06
CA CYS A 314 8.64 -16.41 4.96
C CYS A 314 8.89 -17.89 4.70
N VAL A 315 10.16 -18.32 4.74
CA VAL A 315 10.57 -19.72 4.42
C VAL A 315 10.51 -20.67 5.61
N SER A 316 10.05 -20.20 6.78
CA SER A 316 9.94 -20.99 8.02
C SER A 316 8.54 -21.59 8.25
N ILE A 317 8.05 -21.59 9.47
CA ILE A 317 6.74 -22.10 9.87
C ILE A 317 5.90 -21.03 10.58
N ASP A 318 4.59 -21.24 10.59
CA ASP A 318 3.64 -20.38 11.29
C ASP A 318 3.80 -20.50 12.81
N ALA A 319 3.48 -19.45 13.55
CA ALA A 319 3.34 -19.54 14.99
C ALA A 319 2.01 -20.24 15.34
N ARG A 320 2.04 -21.06 16.39
CA ARG A 320 0.91 -21.88 16.84
C ARG A 320 0.60 -21.63 18.30
N GLY A 321 -0.67 -21.72 18.65
CA GLY A 321 -1.14 -21.59 20.02
C GLY A 321 -2.55 -22.10 20.17
N GLN A 322 -3.05 -22.07 21.41
CA GLN A 322 -4.41 -22.43 21.79
C GLN A 322 -5.19 -21.18 22.17
N GLU A 323 -6.29 -20.94 21.48
CA GLU A 323 -7.26 -19.90 21.85
C GLU A 323 -8.34 -20.52 22.71
N THR A 324 -8.53 -19.99 23.92
CA THR A 324 -9.62 -20.35 24.81
C THR A 324 -10.66 -19.25 24.80
N LYS A 325 -11.90 -19.59 24.46
CA LYS A 325 -13.05 -18.69 24.51
C LYS A 325 -13.99 -19.18 25.61
N VAL A 326 -14.20 -18.31 26.60
CA VAL A 326 -15.12 -18.55 27.70
C VAL A 326 -16.33 -17.64 27.54
N GLN A 327 -17.51 -18.18 27.49
CA GLN A 327 -18.76 -17.45 27.43
C GLN A 327 -19.53 -17.60 28.73
N ILE A 328 -20.01 -16.50 29.28
CA ILE A 328 -20.83 -16.46 30.48
C ILE A 328 -22.18 -15.81 30.20
N LYS A 329 -23.18 -16.15 30.96
CA LYS A 329 -24.49 -15.50 30.98
C LYS A 329 -24.72 -14.90 32.38
N MET A 330 -25.14 -13.64 32.46
CA MET A 330 -25.51 -12.96 33.70
C MET A 330 -26.83 -12.20 33.43
N GLY A 331 -27.90 -12.56 34.18
CA GLY A 331 -29.25 -12.21 33.74
C GLY A 331 -29.56 -12.80 32.37
N ASP A 332 -30.11 -12.02 31.47
CA ASP A 332 -30.35 -12.45 30.09
C ASP A 332 -29.17 -12.09 29.12
N GLU A 333 -28.14 -11.42 29.61
CA GLU A 333 -27.03 -10.96 28.80
C GLU A 333 -25.85 -11.94 28.76
N SER A 334 -25.19 -11.99 27.62
CA SER A 334 -24.03 -12.85 27.35
C SER A 334 -22.74 -12.04 27.21
N PHE A 335 -21.67 -12.58 27.78
CA PHE A 335 -20.35 -11.98 27.77
C PHE A 335 -19.30 -13.02 27.43
N THR A 336 -18.21 -12.56 26.79
CA THR A 336 -17.15 -13.43 26.29
C THR A 336 -15.78 -12.94 26.73
N ALA A 337 -14.96 -13.83 27.30
CA ALA A 337 -13.53 -13.64 27.47
C ALA A 337 -12.75 -14.53 26.51
N THR A 338 -11.67 -13.99 25.94
CA THR A 338 -10.80 -14.75 25.03
C THR A 338 -9.39 -14.74 25.58
N GLY A 339 -8.80 -15.92 25.72
CA GLY A 339 -7.41 -16.14 26.06
C GLY A 339 -6.63 -16.74 24.90
N LEU A 340 -5.30 -16.65 24.98
CA LEU A 340 -4.37 -17.23 24.03
C LEU A 340 -3.14 -17.72 24.79
N VAL A 341 -2.76 -18.96 24.53
CA VAL A 341 -1.49 -19.53 24.98
C VAL A 341 -0.67 -19.84 23.74
N VAL A 342 0.52 -19.25 23.62
CA VAL A 342 1.43 -19.49 22.49
C VAL A 342 2.25 -20.73 22.78
N GLU A 343 2.09 -21.77 21.95
CA GLU A 343 2.80 -23.05 22.08
C GLU A 343 4.11 -23.07 21.29
N GLU A 344 4.10 -22.48 20.10
CA GLU A 344 5.25 -22.44 19.20
C GLU A 344 5.34 -21.05 18.54
N LEU A 345 6.44 -20.35 18.78
CA LEU A 345 6.68 -19.02 18.21
C LEU A 345 6.91 -19.04 16.69
N GLY A 346 7.38 -20.17 16.14
CA GLY A 346 7.65 -20.27 14.69
C GLY A 346 8.49 -19.11 14.17
N TYR A 347 8.02 -18.47 13.09
CA TYR A 347 8.70 -17.33 12.48
C TYR A 347 8.90 -16.11 13.40
N LEU A 348 8.13 -15.97 14.46
CA LEU A 348 8.23 -14.85 15.40
C LEU A 348 9.57 -14.84 16.16
N LYS A 349 10.31 -15.96 16.20
CA LYS A 349 11.65 -16.02 16.77
C LYS A 349 12.61 -15.06 16.06
N VAL A 350 12.48 -14.91 14.73
CA VAL A 350 13.36 -14.07 13.91
C VAL A 350 12.69 -12.75 13.52
N TYR A 351 11.35 -12.71 13.43
CA TYR A 351 10.60 -11.58 12.89
C TYR A 351 10.18 -10.60 13.97
N LYS A 352 11.13 -9.79 14.44
CA LYS A 352 10.94 -8.81 15.55
C LYS A 352 9.87 -7.74 15.28
N TYR A 353 9.38 -7.63 14.04
CA TYR A 353 8.43 -6.61 13.60
C TYR A 353 6.98 -6.93 13.99
N GLU A 354 6.71 -8.15 14.44
CA GLU A 354 5.42 -8.60 14.94
C GLU A 354 5.54 -9.21 16.33
N LYS A 355 4.44 -9.12 17.09
CA LYS A 355 4.30 -9.75 18.39
C LYS A 355 3.02 -10.58 18.41
N TRP A 356 3.04 -11.65 19.15
CA TRP A 356 1.88 -12.46 19.46
C TRP A 356 1.96 -12.83 20.95
N GLY A 357 1.27 -12.03 21.76
CA GLY A 357 1.36 -12.14 23.21
C GLY A 357 0.41 -13.15 23.79
N ASP A 358 0.82 -13.79 24.85
CA ASP A 358 -0.04 -14.60 25.68
C ASP A 358 -1.06 -13.72 26.42
N LYS A 359 -2.30 -14.18 26.44
CA LYS A 359 -3.36 -13.69 27.32
C LYS A 359 -3.93 -14.91 28.02
N THR A 360 -3.25 -15.32 29.08
CA THR A 360 -3.67 -16.53 29.83
C THR A 360 -4.97 -16.25 30.57
N LEU A 361 -5.96 -17.13 30.40
CA LEU A 361 -7.16 -17.16 31.22
C LEU A 361 -7.02 -18.24 32.30
N PRO A 362 -7.55 -18.02 33.52
CA PRO A 362 -7.74 -19.07 34.49
C PRO A 362 -8.63 -20.20 33.93
N GLN A 363 -8.60 -21.34 34.57
CA GLN A 363 -9.47 -22.47 34.18
C GLN A 363 -10.92 -22.20 34.55
N TYR A 364 -11.82 -22.42 33.59
CA TYR A 364 -13.26 -22.37 33.73
C TYR A 364 -13.85 -23.69 33.30
N ARG A 365 -15.04 -24.07 33.87
CA ARG A 365 -15.80 -25.26 33.50
C ARG A 365 -17.19 -24.86 33.04
N GLU A 366 -17.72 -25.55 32.05
CA GLU A 366 -19.11 -25.35 31.62
C GLU A 366 -20.07 -25.72 32.80
N GLY A 367 -21.09 -24.89 33.00
CA GLY A 367 -22.02 -24.98 34.12
C GLY A 367 -21.51 -24.41 35.44
N GLU A 368 -20.28 -23.88 35.48
CA GLU A 368 -19.73 -23.24 36.68
C GLU A 368 -20.44 -21.93 36.98
N VAL A 369 -20.68 -21.66 38.26
CA VAL A 369 -21.27 -20.39 38.74
C VAL A 369 -20.17 -19.47 39.26
N LEU A 370 -20.16 -18.24 38.80
CA LEU A 370 -19.20 -17.22 39.17
C LEU A 370 -19.85 -16.22 40.12
N HIS A 371 -19.51 -16.30 41.41
CA HIS A 371 -20.13 -15.49 42.47
C HIS A 371 -19.49 -14.11 42.67
N ASN A 372 -18.27 -13.92 42.18
CA ASN A 372 -17.49 -12.67 42.40
C ASN A 372 -17.36 -11.85 41.10
N CYS A 373 -18.47 -11.68 40.39
CA CYS A 373 -18.52 -10.88 39.17
C CYS A 373 -19.03 -9.49 39.46
N ALA A 374 -18.30 -8.47 38.98
CA ALA A 374 -18.75 -7.11 38.98
C ALA A 374 -19.13 -6.71 37.54
N VAL A 375 -20.41 -6.42 37.32
CA VAL A 375 -20.88 -5.84 36.07
C VAL A 375 -20.80 -4.30 36.16
N THR A 376 -20.39 -3.64 35.09
CA THR A 376 -20.31 -2.19 35.03
C THR A 376 -20.71 -1.70 33.65
N MET A 377 -21.45 -0.57 33.61
CA MET A 377 -21.68 0.14 32.37
C MET A 377 -20.49 1.06 32.07
N SER A 378 -19.99 0.97 30.85
CA SER A 378 -18.91 1.81 30.35
C SER A 378 -19.44 2.68 29.20
N GLU A 379 -19.16 3.96 29.27
CA GLU A 379 -19.50 4.96 28.25
C GLU A 379 -18.35 5.13 27.26
N GLY A 380 -18.68 5.41 26.02
CA GLY A 380 -17.71 5.71 24.96
C GLY A 380 -18.34 6.55 23.86
N HIS A 381 -17.49 7.05 22.98
CA HIS A 381 -17.89 7.81 21.80
C HIS A 381 -17.35 7.13 20.55
N THR A 382 -18.12 7.18 19.48
CA THR A 382 -17.61 6.78 18.16
C THR A 382 -16.52 7.75 17.73
N GLN A 383 -15.49 7.25 17.06
CA GLN A 383 -14.36 8.09 16.64
C GLN A 383 -14.27 8.10 15.10
N PRO A 384 -13.89 9.23 14.50
CA PRO A 384 -13.64 9.29 13.07
C PRO A 384 -12.47 8.36 12.70
N PRO A 385 -12.40 7.91 11.45
CA PRO A 385 -11.23 7.15 11.00
C PRO A 385 -9.98 8.06 11.08
N PRO A 386 -8.81 7.52 11.47
CA PRO A 386 -7.59 8.33 11.53
C PRO A 386 -7.18 8.83 10.14
N LEU A 387 -6.47 9.96 10.07
CA LEU A 387 -5.80 10.42 8.86
C LEU A 387 -4.89 9.33 8.28
N LEU A 388 -4.72 9.31 6.96
CA LEU A 388 -3.90 8.30 6.29
C LEU A 388 -2.42 8.46 6.63
N SER A 389 -1.78 7.38 7.06
CA SER A 389 -0.33 7.26 7.01
C SER A 389 0.13 6.98 5.57
N GLU A 390 1.42 7.13 5.28
CA GLU A 390 1.98 6.79 3.98
C GLU A 390 1.74 5.31 3.62
N ALA A 391 1.85 4.41 4.60
CA ALA A 391 1.56 2.99 4.41
C ALA A 391 0.08 2.70 4.11
N ASP A 392 -0.85 3.47 4.69
CA ASP A 392 -2.28 3.34 4.41
C ASP A 392 -2.61 3.86 3.01
N LEU A 393 -1.96 4.95 2.58
CA LEU A 393 -2.11 5.50 1.24
C LEU A 393 -1.57 4.52 0.18
N ILE A 394 -0.40 3.92 0.40
CA ILE A 394 0.16 2.86 -0.46
C ILE A 394 -0.82 1.67 -0.56
N ALA A 395 -1.38 1.23 0.57
CA ALA A 395 -2.35 0.13 0.58
C ALA A 395 -3.64 0.45 -0.21
N LEU A 396 -4.12 1.71 -0.15
CA LEU A 396 -5.25 2.16 -0.97
C LEU A 396 -4.89 2.21 -2.45
N MET A 397 -3.72 2.73 -2.80
CA MET A 397 -3.24 2.79 -4.17
C MET A 397 -3.14 1.38 -4.77
N ASP A 398 -2.52 0.42 -4.08
CA ASP A 398 -2.45 -0.99 -4.50
C ASP A 398 -3.85 -1.60 -4.67
N LYS A 399 -4.72 -1.41 -3.68
CA LYS A 399 -6.10 -1.93 -3.72
C LYS A 399 -6.88 -1.50 -4.97
N TYR A 400 -6.64 -0.28 -5.43
CA TYR A 400 -7.33 0.31 -6.58
C TYR A 400 -6.52 0.34 -7.87
N GLY A 401 -5.33 -0.29 -7.90
CA GLY A 401 -4.49 -0.40 -9.08
C GLY A 401 -3.89 0.93 -9.54
N ILE A 402 -3.56 1.82 -8.60
CA ILE A 402 -2.88 3.10 -8.86
C ILE A 402 -1.41 2.96 -8.49
N GLY A 403 -0.50 3.30 -9.41
CA GLY A 403 0.94 3.21 -9.18
C GLY A 403 1.48 1.81 -9.43
N THR A 404 1.01 1.15 -10.49
CA THR A 404 1.61 -0.09 -11.00
C THR A 404 3.11 0.06 -11.20
N ASP A 405 3.84 -1.05 -11.23
CA ASP A 405 5.30 -1.07 -11.38
C ASP A 405 6.05 -0.44 -10.20
N ALA A 406 5.52 -0.59 -8.98
CA ALA A 406 6.17 -0.11 -7.77
C ALA A 406 6.48 1.41 -7.79
N THR A 407 5.53 2.22 -8.31
CA THR A 407 5.68 3.67 -8.43
C THR A 407 4.88 4.47 -7.39
N HIS A 408 4.37 3.80 -6.36
CA HIS A 408 3.57 4.41 -5.28
C HIS A 408 4.32 5.53 -4.59
N ALA A 409 5.56 5.28 -4.18
CA ALA A 409 6.42 6.24 -3.50
C ALA A 409 6.62 7.54 -4.28
N GLU A 410 6.79 7.45 -5.61
CA GLU A 410 6.99 8.63 -6.45
C GLU A 410 5.72 9.48 -6.60
N HIS A 411 4.55 8.84 -6.71
CA HIS A 411 3.28 9.58 -6.78
C HIS A 411 2.98 10.29 -5.47
N ILE A 412 3.22 9.62 -4.34
CA ILE A 412 3.10 10.20 -3.01
C ILE A 412 4.06 11.37 -2.83
N GLU A 413 5.32 11.21 -3.20
CA GLU A 413 6.30 12.28 -3.13
C GLU A 413 5.91 13.47 -4.04
N THR A 414 5.35 13.19 -5.21
CA THR A 414 4.92 14.24 -6.13
C THR A 414 3.81 15.11 -5.53
N ILE A 415 2.78 14.54 -4.89
CA ILE A 415 1.72 15.35 -4.26
C ILE A 415 2.26 16.18 -3.10
N LYS A 416 3.29 15.71 -2.38
CA LYS A 416 4.00 16.47 -1.34
C LYS A 416 4.80 17.62 -1.93
N GLN A 417 5.63 17.37 -2.95
CA GLN A 417 6.43 18.39 -3.63
C GLN A 417 5.58 19.49 -4.28
N ARG A 418 4.40 19.13 -4.78
CA ARG A 418 3.42 20.08 -5.33
C ARG A 418 2.60 20.80 -4.26
N ARG A 419 2.82 20.50 -2.99
CA ARG A 419 2.09 21.07 -1.85
C ARG A 419 0.58 20.83 -1.93
N TYR A 420 0.17 19.74 -2.59
CA TYR A 420 -1.24 19.31 -2.61
C TYR A 420 -1.63 18.61 -1.32
N ALA A 421 -0.67 17.98 -0.67
CA ALA A 421 -0.77 17.39 0.65
C ALA A 421 0.58 17.49 1.38
N ALA A 422 0.54 17.43 2.71
CA ALA A 422 1.72 17.37 3.55
C ALA A 422 1.53 16.37 4.69
N LEU A 423 2.58 16.09 5.43
CA LEU A 423 2.51 15.28 6.64
C LEU A 423 2.42 16.19 7.87
N ASN A 424 1.51 15.87 8.79
CA ASN A 424 1.45 16.48 10.11
C ASN A 424 2.57 15.93 11.04
N ALA A 425 2.60 16.39 12.30
CA ALA A 425 3.57 15.95 13.30
C ALA A 425 3.53 14.41 13.54
N GLU A 426 2.36 13.79 13.39
CA GLU A 426 2.14 12.34 13.53
C GLU A 426 2.50 11.54 12.26
N LYS A 427 3.10 12.20 11.25
CA LYS A 427 3.41 11.61 9.95
C LYS A 427 2.18 11.09 9.19
N ARG A 428 1.04 11.79 9.33
CA ARG A 428 -0.20 11.50 8.62
C ARG A 428 -0.48 12.59 7.58
N PHE A 429 -1.12 12.19 6.47
CA PHE A 429 -1.42 13.12 5.38
C PHE A 429 -2.56 14.06 5.72
N VAL A 430 -2.29 15.35 5.55
CA VAL A 430 -3.28 16.43 5.57
C VAL A 430 -3.27 17.11 4.19
N PRO A 431 -4.42 17.31 3.54
CA PRO A 431 -4.46 18.02 2.27
C PRO A 431 -4.15 19.50 2.45
N GLY A 432 -3.41 20.09 1.52
CA GLY A 432 -3.27 21.53 1.41
C GLY A 432 -4.52 22.16 0.81
N TYR A 433 -4.75 23.46 1.03
CA TYR A 433 -5.90 24.17 0.49
C TYR A 433 -5.97 24.11 -1.05
N LEU A 434 -4.83 24.16 -1.74
CA LEU A 434 -4.77 23.95 -3.17
C LEU A 434 -5.19 22.52 -3.55
N GLY A 435 -4.79 21.52 -2.79
CA GLY A 435 -5.19 20.13 -3.01
C GLY A 435 -6.70 19.91 -2.86
N LEU A 436 -7.29 20.49 -1.80
CA LEU A 436 -8.74 20.49 -1.57
C LEU A 436 -9.47 21.16 -2.75
N ALA A 437 -9.02 22.36 -3.15
CA ALA A 437 -9.63 23.12 -4.23
C ALA A 437 -9.58 22.38 -5.58
N LEU A 438 -8.48 21.69 -5.87
CA LEU A 438 -8.35 20.89 -7.09
C LEU A 438 -9.36 19.74 -7.11
N VAL A 439 -9.45 18.96 -6.05
CA VAL A 439 -10.39 17.83 -5.99
C VAL A 439 -11.84 18.34 -6.05
N ASP A 440 -12.18 19.33 -5.23
CA ASP A 440 -13.55 19.88 -5.20
C ASP A 440 -13.95 20.59 -6.50
N GLY A 441 -13.01 21.30 -7.12
CA GLY A 441 -13.27 21.94 -8.39
C GLY A 441 -13.67 20.95 -9.48
N TYR A 442 -12.93 19.84 -9.61
CA TYR A 442 -13.30 18.79 -10.57
C TYR A 442 -14.56 18.02 -10.17
N ASP A 443 -14.74 17.72 -8.89
CA ASP A 443 -15.95 17.04 -8.40
C ASP A 443 -17.22 17.89 -8.68
N ARG A 444 -17.16 19.21 -8.47
CA ARG A 444 -18.26 20.16 -8.79
C ARG A 444 -18.54 20.26 -10.30
N MET A 445 -17.53 20.07 -11.14
CA MET A 445 -17.72 19.98 -12.60
C MET A 445 -18.44 18.69 -13.02
N GLY A 446 -18.56 17.71 -12.12
CA GLY A 446 -19.14 16.39 -12.37
C GLY A 446 -18.14 15.36 -12.91
N TYR A 447 -16.82 15.59 -12.72
CA TYR A 447 -15.79 14.68 -13.19
C TYR A 447 -15.06 14.01 -12.03
N ALA A 448 -15.14 12.71 -12.03
CA ALA A 448 -14.48 11.86 -11.03
C ALA A 448 -12.98 11.66 -11.33
N MET A 449 -12.25 12.73 -11.67
CA MET A 449 -10.82 12.65 -12.02
C MET A 449 -9.94 12.35 -10.80
N SER A 450 -10.41 12.66 -9.60
CA SER A 450 -9.78 12.29 -8.33
C SER A 450 -10.04 10.82 -7.93
N LYS A 451 -10.89 10.10 -8.66
CA LYS A 451 -11.22 8.70 -8.39
C LYS A 451 -10.33 7.75 -9.17
N PRO A 452 -10.04 6.55 -8.63
CA PRO A 452 -9.07 5.64 -9.23
C PRO A 452 -9.54 4.93 -10.50
N HIS A 453 -10.85 4.82 -10.72
CA HIS A 453 -11.41 3.94 -11.76
C HIS A 453 -11.00 4.32 -13.19
N MET A 454 -10.81 5.61 -13.50
CA MET A 454 -10.35 6.03 -14.84
C MET A 454 -8.93 5.54 -15.13
N ARG A 455 -8.04 5.60 -14.13
CA ARG A 455 -6.68 5.10 -14.29
C ARG A 455 -6.63 3.59 -14.32
N ALA A 456 -7.37 2.91 -13.46
CA ALA A 456 -7.48 1.45 -13.44
C ALA A 456 -8.01 0.89 -14.78
N ASP A 457 -8.98 1.58 -15.41
CA ASP A 457 -9.47 1.23 -16.76
C ASP A 457 -8.33 1.36 -17.78
N LEU A 458 -7.59 2.47 -17.79
CA LEU A 458 -6.45 2.65 -18.69
C LEU A 458 -5.42 1.52 -18.54
N GLU A 459 -5.03 1.16 -17.32
CA GLU A 459 -4.09 0.05 -17.08
C GLU A 459 -4.64 -1.29 -17.63
N SER A 460 -5.95 -1.51 -17.51
CA SER A 460 -6.60 -2.68 -18.09
C SER A 460 -6.53 -2.69 -19.61
N GLN A 461 -6.74 -1.54 -20.26
CA GLN A 461 -6.63 -1.41 -21.71
C GLN A 461 -5.19 -1.65 -22.21
N LEU A 462 -4.18 -1.16 -21.48
CA LEU A 462 -2.78 -1.42 -21.80
C LEU A 462 -2.44 -2.92 -21.72
N LYS A 463 -2.98 -3.64 -20.72
CA LYS A 463 -2.84 -5.10 -20.63
C LYS A 463 -3.43 -5.82 -21.83
N LEU A 464 -4.56 -5.34 -22.38
CA LEU A 464 -5.17 -5.92 -23.58
C LEU A 464 -4.27 -5.74 -24.83
N ILE A 465 -3.49 -4.65 -24.92
CA ILE A 465 -2.48 -4.48 -25.98
C ILE A 465 -1.41 -5.58 -25.86
N CYS A 466 -0.91 -5.84 -24.66
CA CYS A 466 0.11 -6.87 -24.42
C CYS A 466 -0.39 -8.27 -24.77
N LEU A 467 -1.66 -8.54 -24.48
CA LEU A 467 -2.31 -9.81 -24.84
C LEU A 467 -2.60 -9.92 -26.36
N GLY A 468 -2.39 -8.84 -27.12
CA GLY A 468 -2.73 -8.79 -28.54
C GLY A 468 -4.24 -8.78 -28.82
N GLN A 469 -5.05 -8.44 -27.82
CA GLN A 469 -6.52 -8.34 -27.94
C GLN A 469 -6.97 -6.96 -28.41
N ARG A 470 -6.11 -5.95 -28.26
CA ARG A 470 -6.30 -4.60 -28.79
C ARG A 470 -5.02 -4.05 -29.39
N THR A 471 -5.14 -3.06 -30.28
CA THR A 471 -3.99 -2.35 -30.84
C THR A 471 -3.71 -1.05 -30.07
N LYS A 472 -2.47 -0.56 -30.17
CA LYS A 472 -2.07 0.74 -29.62
C LYS A 472 -2.95 1.87 -30.15
N GLU A 473 -3.20 1.86 -31.46
CA GLU A 473 -3.94 2.88 -32.17
C GLU A 473 -5.40 2.97 -31.69
N GLU A 474 -6.06 1.84 -31.48
CA GLU A 474 -7.41 1.78 -30.94
C GLU A 474 -7.51 2.34 -29.53
N VAL A 475 -6.65 1.88 -28.62
CA VAL A 475 -6.64 2.33 -27.23
C VAL A 475 -6.28 3.81 -27.13
N LEU A 476 -5.28 4.25 -27.89
CA LEU A 476 -4.87 5.66 -27.93
C LEU A 476 -6.01 6.56 -28.44
N ALA A 477 -6.67 6.19 -29.54
CA ALA A 477 -7.77 6.96 -30.12
C ALA A 477 -8.96 7.06 -29.15
N GLU A 478 -9.37 5.96 -28.54
CA GLU A 478 -10.47 5.90 -27.58
C GLU A 478 -10.18 6.77 -26.33
N GLN A 479 -9.02 6.58 -25.72
CA GLN A 479 -8.65 7.33 -24.52
C GLN A 479 -8.49 8.82 -24.81
N ILE A 480 -7.87 9.20 -25.93
CA ILE A 480 -7.78 10.62 -26.33
C ILE A 480 -9.18 11.20 -26.55
N ALA A 481 -10.08 10.50 -27.23
CA ALA A 481 -11.44 10.98 -27.45
C ALA A 481 -12.22 11.17 -26.12
N ARG A 482 -12.03 10.25 -25.16
CA ARG A 482 -12.59 10.34 -23.81
C ARG A 482 -12.07 11.54 -23.03
N TYR A 483 -10.75 11.70 -22.96
CA TYR A 483 -10.13 12.81 -22.23
C TYR A 483 -10.34 14.15 -22.92
N ARG A 484 -10.45 14.21 -24.26
CA ARG A 484 -10.80 15.42 -24.99
C ARG A 484 -12.17 15.94 -24.60
N ARG A 485 -13.19 15.06 -24.54
CA ARG A 485 -14.54 15.44 -24.08
C ARG A 485 -14.53 16.00 -22.67
N ILE A 486 -13.78 15.36 -21.76
CA ILE A 486 -13.62 15.86 -20.39
C ILE A 486 -12.92 17.22 -20.39
N PHE A 487 -11.89 17.39 -21.21
CA PHE A 487 -11.13 18.65 -21.31
C PHE A 487 -12.01 19.80 -21.81
N GLU A 488 -12.73 19.64 -22.93
CA GLU A 488 -13.64 20.63 -23.50
C GLU A 488 -14.71 21.06 -22.49
N GLN A 489 -15.27 20.11 -21.78
CA GLN A 489 -16.25 20.41 -20.74
C GLN A 489 -15.61 21.06 -19.50
N THR A 490 -14.39 20.68 -19.15
CA THR A 490 -13.62 21.32 -18.06
C THR A 490 -13.34 22.76 -18.41
N GLU A 491 -12.96 23.06 -19.66
CA GLU A 491 -12.72 24.42 -20.14
C GLU A 491 -13.95 25.31 -19.99
N MET A 492 -15.14 24.80 -20.35
CA MET A 492 -16.42 25.51 -20.16
C MET A 492 -16.76 25.76 -18.69
N LYS A 493 -16.38 24.87 -17.79
CA LYS A 493 -16.73 24.92 -16.35
C LYS A 493 -15.57 25.33 -15.47
N VAL A 494 -14.46 25.79 -16.02
CA VAL A 494 -13.21 26.04 -15.31
C VAL A 494 -13.34 27.08 -14.19
N THR A 495 -14.37 27.95 -14.24
CA THR A 495 -14.73 28.88 -13.17
C THR A 495 -15.08 28.17 -11.84
N MET A 496 -15.58 26.92 -11.89
CA MET A 496 -15.84 26.14 -10.68
C MET A 496 -14.55 25.83 -9.92
N LEU A 497 -13.41 25.62 -10.63
CA LEU A 497 -12.12 25.46 -10.03
C LEU A 497 -11.65 26.74 -9.32
N SER A 498 -11.78 27.90 -9.97
CA SER A 498 -11.40 29.17 -9.33
C SER A 498 -12.32 29.54 -8.15
N ASN A 499 -13.61 29.17 -8.21
CA ASN A 499 -14.51 29.38 -7.09
C ASN A 499 -14.12 28.49 -5.90
N ALA A 500 -13.90 27.19 -6.11
CA ALA A 500 -13.40 26.30 -5.07
C ALA A 500 -12.09 26.79 -4.46
N PHE A 501 -11.14 27.24 -5.30
CA PHE A 501 -9.88 27.78 -4.79
C PHE A 501 -10.07 29.07 -3.98
N ARG A 502 -10.98 29.96 -4.39
CA ARG A 502 -11.31 31.19 -3.63
C ARG A 502 -11.89 30.88 -2.28
N GLU A 503 -12.82 29.92 -2.19
CA GLU A 503 -13.43 29.47 -0.93
C GLU A 503 -12.38 28.98 0.06
N TYR A 504 -11.49 28.07 -0.38
CA TYR A 504 -10.41 27.57 0.47
C TYR A 504 -9.36 28.63 0.81
N LEU A 505 -9.08 29.57 -0.12
CA LEU A 505 -8.18 30.68 0.15
C LEU A 505 -8.76 31.62 1.24
N ASN A 506 -10.04 31.92 1.18
CA ASN A 506 -10.72 32.73 2.20
C ASN A 506 -10.70 32.02 3.58
N THR A 507 -10.93 30.70 3.60
CA THR A 507 -10.82 29.90 4.83
C THR A 507 -9.40 29.96 5.42
N CYS A 508 -8.38 29.86 4.56
CA CYS A 508 -6.99 30.00 4.96
C CYS A 508 -6.70 31.39 5.55
N GLN A 509 -7.23 32.46 4.95
CA GLN A 509 -7.04 33.83 5.41
C GLN A 509 -7.73 34.09 6.76
N GLN A 510 -8.92 33.54 6.96
CA GLN A 510 -9.65 33.69 8.23
C GLN A 510 -8.93 32.97 9.39
N ARG A 511 -8.38 31.79 9.15
CA ARG A 511 -7.58 31.04 10.14
C ARG A 511 -6.20 31.67 10.34
N GLY A 512 -5.53 32.16 9.28
CA GLY A 512 -4.20 32.78 9.35
C GLY A 512 -4.18 34.18 9.99
N ALA A 513 -5.33 34.82 10.17
CA ALA A 513 -5.42 36.03 10.96
C ALA A 513 -5.13 35.81 12.48
N GLN A 514 -5.16 34.56 12.93
CA GLN A 514 -4.79 34.16 14.28
C GLN A 514 -3.32 33.70 14.40
N ASP A 515 -2.65 33.21 13.33
CA ASP A 515 -1.37 32.48 13.40
C ASP A 515 -0.20 32.99 12.50
N GLY A 516 -0.27 34.18 11.87
CA GLY A 516 0.86 34.73 11.09
C GLY A 516 0.72 34.64 9.56
N PRO A 517 1.78 34.84 8.73
CA PRO A 517 1.64 35.25 7.34
C PRO A 517 0.92 34.27 6.43
N GLN A 518 -0.03 34.78 5.67
CA GLN A 518 -0.92 34.11 4.72
C GLN A 518 -0.16 33.25 3.71
N ASN A 519 -0.17 31.93 3.88
CA ASN A 519 0.38 30.99 2.93
C ASN A 519 -0.77 30.15 2.29
N PRO A 520 -1.12 30.38 1.01
CA PRO A 520 -2.17 29.60 0.34
C PRO A 520 -1.79 28.13 0.13
N PHE A 521 -0.54 27.78 0.40
CA PHE A 521 -0.06 26.39 0.45
C PHE A 521 -0.02 25.84 1.88
N ALA A 522 -0.66 26.53 2.85
CA ALA A 522 -0.78 26.03 4.22
C ALA A 522 -1.58 24.73 4.27
N ILE A 523 -1.26 23.92 5.26
CA ILE A 523 -1.94 22.65 5.52
C ILE A 523 -3.30 22.96 6.16
N ALA A 524 -4.34 22.24 5.73
CA ALA A 524 -5.64 22.29 6.40
C ALA A 524 -5.52 21.58 7.75
N THR A 525 -5.84 22.30 8.85
CA THR A 525 -5.94 21.69 10.18
C THR A 525 -7.38 21.25 10.40
N SER A 526 -7.58 20.04 10.95
CA SER A 526 -8.91 19.58 11.35
C SER A 526 -9.40 20.33 12.59
N ASN A 527 -10.71 20.54 12.72
CA ASN A 527 -11.33 21.21 13.87
C ASN A 527 -11.34 20.36 15.15
N THR A 528 -10.60 19.24 15.19
CA THR A 528 -10.62 18.30 16.33
C THR A 528 -9.60 18.61 17.43
N ASP A 529 -8.86 19.73 17.33
CA ASP A 529 -7.84 20.10 18.32
C ASP A 529 -8.32 21.07 19.40
N ASP A 530 -9.61 21.41 19.45
CA ASP A 530 -10.16 22.20 20.53
C ASP A 530 -10.89 21.30 21.53
N ASP A 531 -10.28 21.24 22.75
CA ASP A 531 -10.86 20.87 24.04
C ASP A 531 -10.87 19.39 24.45
N HIS A 532 -9.68 18.82 24.65
CA HIS A 532 -9.48 17.85 25.74
C HIS A 532 -8.08 18.05 26.32
N GLY A 533 -8.05 18.75 27.44
CA GLY A 533 -6.88 18.82 28.33
C GLY A 533 -6.56 17.44 28.89
N ASP A 534 -5.77 16.66 28.14
CA ASP A 534 -5.20 15.42 28.63
C ASP A 534 -4.00 15.74 29.53
N ALA A 535 -4.13 15.38 30.78
CA ALA A 535 -3.02 15.30 31.72
C ALA A 535 -1.96 14.34 31.14
N PRO A 536 -0.67 14.67 31.20
CA PRO A 536 0.38 13.82 30.64
C PRO A 536 0.39 12.43 31.33
N PRO A 537 0.62 11.34 30.60
CA PRO A 537 0.68 10.01 31.18
C PRO A 537 1.82 9.94 32.21
N PRO A 538 1.65 9.20 33.32
CA PRO A 538 2.65 9.10 34.37
C PRO A 538 3.93 8.44 33.83
N GLN A 539 5.05 9.15 34.00
CA GLN A 539 6.37 8.65 33.67
C GLN A 539 6.72 7.44 34.56
N PRO A 540 7.38 6.39 34.03
CA PRO A 540 7.83 5.28 34.86
C PRO A 540 8.90 5.76 35.86
N PRO A 541 8.97 5.18 37.06
CA PRO A 541 9.86 5.66 38.13
C PRO A 541 11.32 5.48 37.73
N ARG A 542 12.07 6.59 37.74
CA ARG A 542 13.53 6.59 37.62
C ARG A 542 14.13 5.87 38.83
N ARG A 543 14.85 4.77 38.60
CA ARG A 543 15.70 4.13 39.61
C ARG A 543 16.79 5.11 40.04
N ARG A 544 16.79 5.47 41.31
CA ARG A 544 17.90 6.17 41.99
C ARG A 544 19.08 5.18 42.09
N GLY A 545 20.14 5.43 41.36
CA GLY A 545 21.46 4.86 41.63
C GLY A 545 22.24 5.80 42.50
N GLY A 546 22.67 5.32 43.68
CA GLY A 546 23.43 6.08 44.66
C GLY A 546 24.79 6.47 44.13
N ALA A 547 25.14 7.73 44.33
CA ALA A 547 26.47 8.28 44.09
C ALA A 547 27.30 8.14 45.36
N ILE A 548 28.44 7.49 45.23
CA ILE A 548 29.54 7.58 46.22
C ILE A 548 30.48 8.71 45.78
N SER A 549 30.62 9.69 46.61
CA SER A 549 31.53 10.81 46.47
C SER A 549 32.97 10.41 46.87
N VAL A 550 33.93 10.73 46.02
CA VAL A 550 35.32 10.96 46.49
C VAL A 550 35.82 12.23 45.79
N GLY A 551 36.19 13.18 46.63
CA GLY A 551 36.71 14.47 46.21
C GLY A 551 38.23 14.45 45.99
N SER A 552 38.70 15.44 45.24
CA SER A 552 39.84 16.30 45.57
C SER A 552 40.09 17.32 44.44
N ARG A 553 40.03 18.59 44.82
CA ARG A 553 41.03 19.69 44.74
C ARG A 553 41.85 19.72 43.43
N GLY A 554 41.78 20.78 42.65
CA GLY A 554 42.42 22.03 42.84
C GLY A 554 42.96 22.61 41.55
N ALA A 555 42.79 23.91 41.43
CA ALA A 555 43.68 24.96 40.96
C ALA A 555 43.62 25.41 39.47
N THR A 556 43.01 26.56 39.30
CA THR A 556 43.59 27.83 38.78
C THR A 556 44.25 27.87 37.42
N GLY A 557 43.74 28.74 36.56
CA GLY A 557 44.63 29.63 35.89
C GLY A 557 44.35 30.07 34.47
N ARG A 558 43.74 31.23 34.30
CA ARG A 558 44.18 32.40 33.54
C ARG A 558 44.01 32.45 31.99
N LYS A 559 43.24 33.46 31.62
CA LYS A 559 43.15 34.30 30.41
C LYS A 559 44.42 34.46 29.57
N THR A 560 44.23 34.60 28.23
CA THR A 560 44.65 35.76 27.39
C THR A 560 44.05 35.59 25.99
N ARG A 561 43.44 36.51 25.52
CA ARG A 561 43.37 37.67 24.62
C ARG A 561 44.39 37.67 23.45
N GLY A 562 43.90 38.00 22.26
CA GLY A 562 44.55 38.65 21.16
C GLY A 562 44.43 37.83 19.87
N GLY A 563 44.06 38.34 18.73
CA GLY A 563 43.94 39.65 18.19
C GLY A 563 44.00 39.53 16.66
N SER A 564 43.19 40.32 16.02
CA SER A 564 43.08 40.69 14.63
C SER A 564 44.28 40.51 13.71
N THR A 565 44.07 40.21 12.39
CA THR A 565 44.32 41.22 11.34
C THR A 565 43.93 40.73 9.95
N SER A 566 43.41 41.65 9.20
CA SER A 566 43.02 41.71 7.80
C SER A 566 44.16 41.51 6.80
N ALA A 567 43.86 40.97 5.60
CA ALA A 567 44.46 41.50 4.37
C ALA A 567 43.61 41.22 3.12
N ARG A 568 43.46 42.24 2.36
CA ARG A 568 42.83 42.35 1.04
C ARG A 568 43.68 41.64 -0.01
N GLY A 569 43.04 41.05 -1.05
CA GLY A 569 43.67 40.71 -2.31
C GLY A 569 42.65 40.72 -3.43
N ARG A 570 42.74 41.75 -4.27
CA ARG A 570 42.01 41.94 -5.55
C ARG A 570 42.62 41.04 -6.61
N GLY A 571 41.81 40.39 -7.43
CA GLY A 571 42.23 39.80 -8.70
C GLY A 571 41.04 39.68 -9.65
N ARG A 572 41.04 40.51 -10.70
CA ARG A 572 40.12 40.48 -11.87
C ARG A 572 40.58 39.37 -12.82
N SER A 573 39.66 38.61 -13.42
CA SER A 573 39.66 38.36 -14.86
C SER A 573 38.37 37.70 -15.34
N ARG A 574 37.80 38.35 -16.29
CA ARG A 574 37.08 37.98 -17.51
C ARG A 574 36.28 36.66 -17.57
N GLY A 575 35.04 36.87 -17.93
CA GLY A 575 33.95 36.00 -18.27
C GLY A 575 34.19 35.06 -19.46
N GLN A 576 33.48 33.96 -19.33
CA GLN A 576 32.96 33.22 -20.48
C GLN A 576 31.54 32.80 -20.12
N ALA A 577 30.61 33.19 -21.02
CA ALA A 577 29.23 32.80 -20.98
C ALA A 577 29.13 31.30 -21.29
N ALA A 578 28.69 30.52 -20.34
CA ALA A 578 28.26 29.17 -20.60
C ALA A 578 26.73 29.17 -20.78
N PHE A 579 26.32 28.77 -21.97
CA PHE A 579 24.94 28.43 -22.29
C PHE A 579 24.46 27.37 -21.33
N SER A 580 23.45 27.67 -20.53
CA SER A 580 22.69 26.70 -19.77
C SER A 580 21.72 26.00 -20.71
N GLU A 581 22.00 24.73 -20.98
CA GLU A 581 21.05 23.82 -21.58
C GLU A 581 19.83 23.63 -20.64
N PRO A 582 18.61 23.49 -21.20
CA PRO A 582 17.43 23.27 -20.39
C PRO A 582 17.49 21.86 -19.74
N GLU A 583 17.34 21.81 -18.42
CA GLU A 583 17.14 20.55 -17.68
C GLU A 583 16.03 19.71 -18.32
N GLU A 584 16.41 18.63 -18.95
CA GLU A 584 15.50 17.60 -19.43
C GLU A 584 14.72 17.03 -18.24
N ALA A 585 13.40 17.08 -18.34
CA ALA A 585 12.49 16.44 -17.39
C ALA A 585 12.85 14.95 -17.27
N SER A 586 13.39 14.57 -16.12
CA SER A 586 13.75 13.19 -15.80
C SER A 586 12.50 12.32 -15.86
N THR A 587 12.35 11.60 -16.95
CA THR A 587 11.34 10.55 -17.06
C THR A 587 11.88 9.32 -16.37
N SER A 588 11.14 8.87 -15.39
CA SER A 588 11.57 7.84 -14.46
C SER A 588 11.77 6.47 -15.10
N MET A 589 12.51 5.58 -14.41
CA MET A 589 12.68 4.14 -14.72
C MET A 589 11.37 3.35 -14.95
N ARG A 590 10.21 3.98 -14.81
CA ARG A 590 8.86 3.42 -14.86
C ARG A 590 8.51 2.72 -16.17
N ASP A 591 8.93 3.31 -17.28
CA ASP A 591 8.60 2.81 -18.61
C ASP A 591 9.32 1.48 -18.93
N VAL A 592 10.42 1.23 -18.23
CA VAL A 592 11.23 0.03 -18.33
C VAL A 592 10.61 -1.16 -17.61
N GLU A 593 10.08 -0.90 -16.44
CA GLU A 593 9.43 -1.91 -15.61
C GLU A 593 8.15 -2.43 -16.25
N LEU A 594 7.36 -1.52 -16.82
CA LEU A 594 6.17 -1.88 -17.58
C LEU A 594 6.53 -2.77 -18.78
N LEU A 595 7.64 -2.49 -19.48
CA LEU A 595 8.14 -3.33 -20.54
C LEU A 595 8.44 -4.76 -20.06
N ASN A 596 9.04 -4.90 -18.89
CA ASN A 596 9.37 -6.19 -18.32
C ASN A 596 8.11 -6.96 -17.90
N GLN A 597 7.18 -6.32 -17.20
CA GLN A 597 5.95 -6.96 -16.74
C GLN A 597 5.00 -7.32 -17.87
N LEU A 598 4.94 -6.49 -18.90
CA LEU A 598 4.06 -6.70 -20.03
C LEU A 598 4.56 -7.76 -21.01
N SER A 599 5.86 -8.06 -21.06
CA SER A 599 6.43 -9.10 -21.94
C SER A 599 6.13 -10.55 -21.53
N ILE A 600 5.71 -10.75 -20.30
CA ILE A 600 5.59 -12.07 -19.66
C ILE A 600 4.23 -12.72 -19.89
N ILE A 601 3.21 -11.95 -20.17
CA ILE A 601 1.85 -12.46 -20.44
C ILE A 601 1.81 -13.35 -21.71
N ASN A 602 2.91 -13.47 -22.44
CA ASN A 602 2.96 -14.05 -23.77
C ASN A 602 3.63 -15.42 -23.90
N THR A 603 4.06 -16.09 -22.84
CA THR A 603 4.73 -17.40 -22.91
C THR A 603 3.83 -18.60 -22.57
N GLY A 604 2.51 -18.38 -22.44
CA GLY A 604 1.55 -19.46 -22.26
C GLY A 604 1.23 -20.17 -23.58
N ASN A 605 1.77 -21.36 -23.80
CA ASN A 605 1.34 -22.27 -24.86
C ASN A 605 -0.17 -22.54 -24.77
N PRO A 606 -0.91 -22.53 -25.90
CA PRO A 606 -2.33 -22.86 -25.87
C PRO A 606 -2.52 -24.34 -25.50
N PRO A 607 -3.50 -24.68 -24.66
CA PRO A 607 -3.78 -26.08 -24.33
C PRO A 607 -4.26 -26.83 -25.58
N ARG A 608 -3.65 -27.96 -25.86
CA ARG A 608 -4.06 -28.92 -26.86
C ARG A 608 -5.53 -29.26 -26.66
N ARG A 609 -6.34 -29.04 -27.70
CA ARG A 609 -7.70 -29.56 -27.82
C ARG A 609 -7.65 -31.09 -27.78
N THR A 610 -8.21 -31.69 -26.75
CA THR A 610 -8.67 -33.09 -26.80
C THR A 610 -10.17 -33.09 -27.08
N ARG A 611 -10.52 -33.71 -28.19
CA ARG A 611 -11.90 -34.09 -28.53
C ARG A 611 -12.37 -35.18 -27.56
N GLY A 612 -13.58 -35.05 -27.05
CA GLY A 612 -14.29 -36.10 -26.32
C GLY A 612 -15.78 -35.86 -26.38
N ASN A 613 -16.48 -36.70 -27.10
CA ASN A 613 -17.92 -36.81 -27.30
C ASN A 613 -18.69 -37.13 -26.02
N GLY A 614 -19.96 -36.74 -25.99
CA GLY A 614 -20.95 -37.46 -25.19
C GLY A 614 -22.13 -36.63 -24.68
N SER A 615 -23.16 -36.63 -25.49
CA SER A 615 -24.55 -36.26 -25.18
C SER A 615 -25.14 -36.92 -23.94
N LYS A 616 -25.97 -36.19 -23.19
CA LYS A 616 -27.34 -36.64 -22.88
C LYS A 616 -28.17 -35.54 -22.20
N GLU A 617 -29.31 -35.32 -22.81
CA GLU A 617 -30.44 -34.56 -22.32
C GLU A 617 -31.08 -35.16 -21.05
N ALA A 618 -31.59 -34.33 -20.18
CA ALA A 618 -32.76 -34.64 -19.38
C ALA A 618 -33.52 -33.35 -19.04
N ALA A 619 -34.66 -33.25 -19.66
CA ALA A 619 -35.70 -32.26 -19.38
C ALA A 619 -36.37 -32.60 -18.04
N THR A 620 -36.78 -31.57 -17.27
CA THR A 620 -38.04 -31.60 -16.50
C THR A 620 -38.48 -30.18 -16.16
N THR A 621 -39.55 -29.85 -16.78
CA THR A 621 -40.81 -29.16 -16.41
C THR A 621 -40.75 -27.87 -15.58
N ALA A 622 -41.27 -26.87 -16.28
CA ALA A 622 -41.74 -25.61 -15.76
C ALA A 622 -42.92 -25.76 -14.81
N ASN A 623 -42.99 -24.88 -13.80
CA ASN A 623 -44.26 -24.40 -13.33
C ASN A 623 -44.22 -22.90 -13.17
N ALA A 624 -45.10 -22.23 -13.87
CA ALA A 624 -45.31 -20.80 -13.94
C ALA A 624 -46.13 -20.32 -12.74
N GLY A 625 -45.68 -19.23 -12.13
CA GLY A 625 -46.45 -18.48 -11.13
C GLY A 625 -46.04 -17.02 -11.18
N THR A 626 -46.89 -16.25 -11.74
CA THR A 626 -47.05 -14.83 -12.02
C THR A 626 -46.34 -13.79 -11.13
N SER A 627 -45.76 -12.78 -11.82
CA SER A 627 -45.69 -11.32 -11.57
C SER A 627 -44.86 -10.78 -10.43
N SER A 628 -43.72 -10.18 -10.77
CA SER A 628 -43.32 -8.79 -10.51
C SER A 628 -41.86 -8.60 -10.89
N GLY A 629 -41.55 -7.63 -11.73
CA GLY A 629 -40.24 -7.02 -12.02
C GLY A 629 -39.04 -7.96 -12.14
N ALA A 630 -38.78 -8.49 -13.33
CA ALA A 630 -37.56 -9.24 -13.59
C ALA A 630 -36.35 -8.34 -13.35
N LYS A 631 -35.53 -8.63 -12.30
CA LYS A 631 -34.26 -7.96 -12.06
C LYS A 631 -33.24 -8.44 -13.09
N LEU A 632 -32.49 -7.52 -13.68
CA LEU A 632 -31.38 -7.85 -14.57
C LEU A 632 -30.11 -7.96 -13.77
N CYS A 633 -29.26 -8.95 -14.08
CA CYS A 633 -27.93 -9.05 -13.52
C CYS A 633 -26.94 -8.14 -14.29
N PHE A 634 -25.71 -8.00 -13.82
CA PHE A 634 -24.71 -7.14 -14.46
C PHE A 634 -24.28 -7.58 -15.87
N CYS A 635 -24.70 -8.76 -16.33
CA CYS A 635 -24.54 -9.20 -17.73
C CYS A 635 -25.67 -8.72 -18.63
N GLY A 636 -26.67 -7.99 -18.15
CA GLY A 636 -27.86 -7.61 -18.90
C GLY A 636 -28.92 -8.73 -19.05
N GLU A 637 -28.69 -9.91 -18.45
CA GLU A 637 -29.64 -11.03 -18.50
C GLU A 637 -30.54 -11.05 -17.26
N SER A 638 -31.72 -11.70 -17.37
CA SER A 638 -32.63 -11.87 -16.23
C SER A 638 -31.96 -12.64 -15.10
N ALA A 639 -31.96 -12.07 -13.89
CA ALA A 639 -31.42 -12.70 -12.71
C ALA A 639 -32.30 -13.87 -12.23
N MET A 640 -31.68 -14.86 -11.61
CA MET A 640 -32.36 -16.01 -11.03
C MET A 640 -32.62 -15.76 -9.52
N ARG A 641 -33.82 -16.05 -9.05
CA ARG A 641 -34.21 -15.95 -7.65
C ARG A 641 -33.99 -17.29 -6.95
N LEU A 642 -33.23 -17.27 -5.84
CA LEU A 642 -32.88 -18.45 -5.05
C LEU A 642 -33.17 -18.21 -3.57
N GLN A 643 -33.43 -19.32 -2.84
CA GLN A 643 -33.60 -19.30 -1.40
C GLN A 643 -32.39 -19.87 -0.68
N VAL A 644 -31.99 -19.26 0.43
CA VAL A 644 -30.87 -19.75 1.27
C VAL A 644 -31.31 -21.03 1.99
N LYS A 645 -30.67 -22.15 1.64
CA LYS A 645 -30.94 -23.49 2.20
C LYS A 645 -29.99 -23.86 3.36
N LYS A 646 -28.88 -23.13 3.52
CA LYS A 646 -27.90 -23.40 4.58
C LYS A 646 -28.39 -22.79 5.88
N GLU A 647 -28.38 -23.58 6.96
CA GLU A 647 -28.70 -23.12 8.32
C GLU A 647 -27.80 -21.96 8.74
N GLY A 648 -28.41 -20.92 9.32
CA GLY A 648 -27.74 -19.69 9.73
C GLY A 648 -28.71 -18.50 9.73
N PRO A 649 -28.27 -17.30 10.10
CA PRO A 649 -29.12 -16.11 10.28
C PRO A 649 -29.89 -15.67 9.03
N ASN A 650 -29.54 -16.18 7.87
CA ASN A 650 -30.21 -15.89 6.60
C ASN A 650 -30.97 -17.08 6.03
N HIS A 651 -31.17 -18.18 6.80
CA HIS A 651 -31.91 -19.35 6.35
C HIS A 651 -33.34 -18.95 5.93
N GLY A 652 -33.80 -19.47 4.79
CA GLY A 652 -35.14 -19.18 4.29
C GLY A 652 -35.28 -17.85 3.50
N ARG A 653 -34.30 -16.94 3.57
CA ARG A 653 -34.36 -15.66 2.82
C ARG A 653 -34.16 -15.87 1.33
N TRP A 654 -34.84 -15.08 0.52
CA TRP A 654 -34.73 -15.08 -0.93
C TRP A 654 -33.72 -14.03 -1.42
N PHE A 655 -32.98 -14.39 -2.47
CA PHE A 655 -32.02 -13.48 -3.11
C PHE A 655 -31.97 -13.70 -4.63
N TRP A 656 -31.53 -12.68 -5.33
CA TRP A 656 -31.34 -12.70 -6.78
C TRP A 656 -29.84 -12.82 -7.10
N THR A 657 -29.52 -13.68 -8.08
CA THR A 657 -28.14 -13.88 -8.55
C THR A 657 -28.11 -14.10 -10.05
N CYS A 658 -26.92 -13.99 -10.68
CA CYS A 658 -26.74 -14.26 -12.10
C CYS A 658 -27.11 -15.71 -12.43
N LYS A 659 -27.89 -15.89 -13.49
CA LYS A 659 -28.41 -17.19 -13.95
C LYS A 659 -27.31 -18.14 -14.46
N LYS A 660 -26.18 -17.62 -14.91
CA LYS A 660 -25.08 -18.42 -15.45
C LYS A 660 -24.51 -19.40 -14.41
N PRO A 661 -24.10 -20.63 -14.83
CA PRO A 661 -23.50 -21.64 -13.93
C PRO A 661 -22.27 -21.11 -13.19
N ARG A 662 -21.92 -21.71 -12.05
CA ARG A 662 -20.72 -21.32 -11.28
C ARG A 662 -19.42 -21.50 -12.07
N THR A 663 -19.41 -22.41 -13.01
CA THR A 663 -18.27 -22.76 -13.88
C THR A 663 -18.15 -21.88 -15.12
N ASP A 664 -19.12 -21.00 -15.37
CA ASP A 664 -19.10 -20.10 -16.53
C ASP A 664 -18.19 -18.89 -16.24
N PRO A 665 -17.10 -18.68 -16.99
CA PRO A 665 -16.21 -17.54 -16.80
C PRO A 665 -16.87 -16.18 -17.07
N ALA A 666 -17.99 -16.15 -17.79
CA ALA A 666 -18.79 -14.94 -18.04
C ALA A 666 -19.85 -14.67 -16.96
N LYS A 667 -19.88 -15.44 -15.86
CA LYS A 667 -20.80 -15.22 -14.74
C LYS A 667 -20.44 -13.95 -13.99
N CYS A 668 -21.34 -12.98 -13.94
CA CYS A 668 -21.14 -11.78 -13.14
C CYS A 668 -21.40 -12.04 -11.64
N LYS A 669 -20.87 -11.16 -10.77
CA LYS A 669 -21.05 -11.23 -9.31
C LYS A 669 -22.34 -10.57 -8.82
N PHE A 670 -23.38 -10.54 -9.64
CA PHE A 670 -24.66 -9.96 -9.23
C PHE A 670 -25.27 -10.72 -8.06
N PHE A 671 -25.61 -9.99 -7.01
CA PHE A 671 -26.29 -10.48 -5.82
C PHE A 671 -27.19 -9.37 -5.27
N SER A 672 -28.44 -9.68 -4.93
CA SER A 672 -29.39 -8.74 -4.31
C SER A 672 -30.38 -9.52 -3.45
N TRP A 673 -30.59 -9.11 -2.21
CA TRP A 673 -31.66 -9.68 -1.38
C TRP A 673 -33.04 -9.33 -1.97
N ASP A 674 -33.96 -10.29 -1.87
CA ASP A 674 -35.35 -10.06 -2.21
C ASP A 674 -36.06 -9.50 -0.97
N GLY A 675 -36.62 -8.28 -1.09
CA GLY A 675 -37.31 -7.62 0.03
C GLY A 675 -36.55 -6.54 0.75
N ALA A 676 -35.52 -5.93 0.15
CA ALA A 676 -35.02 -4.62 0.62
C ALA A 676 -36.01 -3.55 0.25
N VAL A 677 -36.93 -3.23 1.17
CA VAL A 677 -37.73 -2.00 1.16
C VAL A 677 -36.74 -0.85 1.42
N ASN A 678 -36.78 0.16 0.53
CA ASN A 678 -36.11 1.43 0.78
C ASN A 678 -36.65 2.03 2.09
N THR A 679 -35.77 2.25 3.03
CA THR A 679 -35.84 3.34 4.00
C THR A 679 -34.50 4.04 3.98
#